data_64fdb32bca416f5924fb5ab7d1952251
#
_entry.id   64fdb32bca416f5924fb5ab7d1952251
#
_cell.length_a   1.000
_cell.length_b   1.000
_cell.length_c   1.000
_cell.angle_alpha   90.00
_cell.angle_beta   90.00
_cell.angle_gamma   90.00
#
_symmetry.space_group_name_H-M   'P 1'
#
loop_
_entity.id
_entity.type
_entity.pdbx_description
1 polymer ?
#
loop_
_entity_poly.entity_id
_entity_poly.type
_entity_poly.pdbx_seq_one_letter_code
_entity_poly.pdbx_strand_id
1 'polypeptide(L)'
;LEAPSLEAPSLEEPFPVAAPGAFLEKIRGVWAEVLGRPPAAIPYNQSFMSMGGTSLKAIQILGALEDELHIELTHDLLIQCRTIEEMDSYLARKVNMGGNPPSAGERQSAAVQGSGCGDAAIAVIAMACRFPGASSPEEFWHNLLQGKDSIGEVPQDRWNIDDYYSPTPEFGKIYCRNGGFLDNPYGFDAALFGISGDEAAVMDPQQRIVMELVYELIERAGYSRQQMNGRDVGLFVGAGGNSYFEYHLNTLNRMNLQSFDSFSTLTSVQQERIMEEWKRKLGVTGTHPNLLVDNIINMIPARTSQEFNFKGPSMAVDTACSSSLVTLHLAADSIRRGECESAIAGGIHLMLTPTSYQYFSSAEALSPTGRSSVFAADADGFVPGEGAGLVMLKPLEQALRDGDPVLAVLKASGINNDGHSIGVMAPNPDGQRELIESLYIRHNLSPADVQYVEAHGTGTKIGDPSEVRALDSAFKRWGLLRQSVAIGSVKANIGHLLGAAGIAGFIKVVMALQHKIMPPQINVSAPNPMLKFEKTPFYLLAAAQEWPVAEGKARRAAINSFGFGGTNSHMVVEEAPARASAGEAEQPVRAKHVIGLSAQTEHALQQKMLELAAFLEQHGDYPLADVCYTENAARTALPHRFHAVTDSVQDLIGKLQTGVPAAAPVSHSPAMALMFTGQGSQYAGMGRALYDGLPAFRKNVDACSAAFEPYLDLKLTDLI
;
A
#
# COMPACT_ATOMS: atom_id res chain seq x y z
N LEU A 1 19.16 -39.47 -46.52
CA LEU A 1 19.04 -39.96 -45.14
C LEU A 1 17.70 -39.46 -44.59
N GLU A 2 16.74 -40.38 -44.55
CA GLU A 2 15.35 -40.20 -44.15
C GLU A 2 15.23 -39.84 -42.70
N ALA A 3 14.33 -38.88 -42.40
CA ALA A 3 13.90 -38.56 -41.04
C ALA A 3 12.79 -39.56 -40.57
N PRO A 4 12.77 -39.99 -39.29
CA PRO A 4 11.74 -40.88 -38.82
C PRO A 4 10.39 -40.16 -38.64
N SER A 5 9.34 -40.82 -39.13
CA SER A 5 7.96 -40.42 -38.98
C SER A 5 7.53 -40.48 -37.51
N LEU A 6 7.10 -39.37 -36.96
CA LEU A 6 6.38 -39.30 -35.67
C LEU A 6 4.95 -39.75 -35.89
N GLU A 7 4.58 -40.88 -35.26
CA GLU A 7 3.20 -41.34 -35.15
C GLU A 7 2.38 -40.32 -34.36
N ALA A 8 1.22 -39.95 -34.89
CA ALA A 8 0.22 -39.13 -34.21
C ALA A 8 -0.37 -39.89 -33.01
N PRO A 9 -0.60 -39.24 -31.85
CA PRO A 9 -1.28 -39.89 -30.74
C PRO A 9 -2.72 -40.24 -31.14
N SER A 10 -3.13 -41.45 -30.78
CA SER A 10 -4.46 -41.99 -30.97
C SER A 10 -5.55 -41.04 -30.46
N LEU A 11 -6.56 -40.79 -31.31
CA LEU A 11 -7.79 -40.11 -30.95
C LEU A 11 -8.44 -40.79 -29.75
N GLU A 12 -8.54 -40.05 -28.64
CA GLU A 12 -9.37 -40.46 -27.51
C GLU A 12 -10.83 -40.65 -27.98
N GLU A 13 -11.47 -41.68 -27.50
CA GLU A 13 -12.86 -42.01 -27.84
C GLU A 13 -13.78 -40.82 -27.46
N PRO A 14 -14.77 -40.50 -28.29
CA PRO A 14 -15.70 -39.43 -27.97
C PRO A 14 -16.53 -39.79 -26.74
N PHE A 15 -16.57 -38.87 -25.78
CA PHE A 15 -17.40 -38.97 -24.58
C PHE A 15 -18.85 -39.28 -24.98
N PRO A 16 -19.55 -40.21 -24.28
CA PRO A 16 -20.93 -40.52 -24.58
C PRO A 16 -21.82 -39.27 -24.38
N VAL A 17 -22.70 -39.03 -25.33
CA VAL A 17 -23.69 -37.94 -25.28
C VAL A 17 -24.51 -38.04 -24.01
N ALA A 18 -24.39 -37.07 -23.10
CA ALA A 18 -25.11 -37.10 -21.84
C ALA A 18 -26.59 -36.70 -22.07
N ALA A 19 -27.51 -37.56 -21.63
CA ALA A 19 -28.94 -37.28 -21.65
C ALA A 19 -29.35 -36.35 -20.46
N PRO A 20 -30.43 -35.58 -20.56
CA PRO A 20 -31.01 -34.88 -19.42
C PRO A 20 -31.30 -35.85 -18.28
N GLY A 21 -30.89 -35.51 -17.06
CA GLY A 21 -30.99 -36.37 -15.88
C GLY A 21 -29.72 -37.17 -15.52
N ALA A 22 -28.66 -37.04 -16.34
CA ALA A 22 -27.42 -37.81 -16.17
C ALA A 22 -26.64 -37.43 -14.91
N PHE A 23 -26.78 -36.19 -14.42
CA PHE A 23 -26.03 -35.62 -13.31
C PHE A 23 -26.88 -35.39 -12.05
N LEU A 24 -28.21 -35.56 -12.10
CA LEU A 24 -29.14 -35.22 -11.01
C LEU A 24 -28.72 -35.79 -9.64
N GLU A 25 -28.40 -37.06 -9.59
CA GLU A 25 -28.02 -37.72 -8.33
C GLU A 25 -26.65 -37.27 -7.80
N LYS A 26 -25.71 -37.03 -8.69
CA LYS A 26 -24.39 -36.48 -8.31
C LYS A 26 -24.51 -35.11 -7.74
N ILE A 27 -25.22 -34.18 -8.43
CA ILE A 27 -25.47 -32.85 -7.94
C ILE A 27 -26.19 -32.83 -6.61
N ARG A 28 -27.21 -33.72 -6.46
CA ARG A 28 -27.97 -33.87 -5.21
C ARG A 28 -27.07 -34.35 -4.08
N GLY A 29 -26.16 -35.29 -4.34
CA GLY A 29 -25.16 -35.79 -3.38
C GLY A 29 -24.26 -34.69 -2.87
N VAL A 30 -23.68 -33.90 -3.78
CA VAL A 30 -22.82 -32.75 -3.44
C VAL A 30 -23.59 -31.68 -2.66
N TRP A 31 -24.83 -31.37 -3.06
CA TRP A 31 -25.67 -30.43 -2.32
C TRP A 31 -26.00 -30.89 -0.92
N ALA A 32 -26.30 -32.20 -0.77
CA ALA A 32 -26.61 -32.83 0.52
C ALA A 32 -25.40 -32.73 1.49
N GLU A 33 -24.22 -33.03 1.01
CA GLU A 33 -22.98 -32.93 1.78
C GLU A 33 -22.71 -31.48 2.23
N VAL A 34 -22.74 -30.52 1.30
CA VAL A 34 -22.46 -29.12 1.58
C VAL A 34 -23.53 -28.44 2.46
N LEU A 35 -24.80 -28.84 2.31
CA LEU A 35 -25.88 -28.34 3.15
C LEU A 35 -25.99 -29.04 4.50
N GLY A 36 -25.27 -30.16 4.71
CA GLY A 36 -25.36 -30.99 5.91
C GLY A 36 -26.73 -31.67 6.08
N ARG A 37 -27.38 -32.06 4.97
CA ARG A 37 -28.71 -32.68 4.95
C ARG A 37 -28.68 -34.05 4.26
N PRO A 38 -29.55 -34.98 4.63
CA PRO A 38 -29.65 -36.25 3.90
C PRO A 38 -30.12 -35.99 2.44
N PRO A 39 -29.57 -36.74 1.44
CA PRO A 39 -29.94 -36.53 0.03
C PRO A 39 -31.44 -36.54 -0.25
N ALA A 40 -32.17 -37.39 0.43
CA ALA A 40 -33.64 -37.50 0.32
C ALA A 40 -34.40 -36.22 0.73
N ALA A 41 -33.77 -35.35 1.50
CA ALA A 41 -34.34 -34.07 1.91
C ALA A 41 -34.01 -32.92 0.94
N ILE A 42 -33.33 -33.18 -0.19
CA ILE A 42 -32.97 -32.21 -1.19
C ILE A 42 -33.81 -32.41 -2.47
N PRO A 43 -34.86 -31.56 -2.69
CA PRO A 43 -35.67 -31.60 -3.89
C PRO A 43 -34.89 -31.05 -5.10
N TYR A 44 -35.15 -31.60 -6.30
CA TYR A 44 -34.44 -31.20 -7.51
C TYR A 44 -34.82 -29.79 -8.02
N ASN A 45 -36.07 -29.38 -7.73
CA ASN A 45 -36.68 -28.14 -8.25
C ASN A 45 -36.67 -26.96 -7.25
N GLN A 46 -36.07 -27.14 -6.08
CA GLN A 46 -35.98 -26.08 -5.08
C GLN A 46 -34.65 -25.32 -5.20
N SER A 47 -34.68 -24.01 -5.00
CA SER A 47 -33.46 -23.22 -5.13
C SER A 47 -32.51 -23.45 -3.96
N PHE A 48 -31.21 -23.47 -4.27
CA PHE A 48 -30.15 -23.65 -3.28
C PHE A 48 -30.23 -22.67 -2.10
N MET A 49 -30.47 -21.39 -2.42
CA MET A 49 -30.58 -20.33 -1.40
C MET A 49 -31.78 -20.53 -0.45
N SER A 50 -32.93 -21.00 -0.98
CA SER A 50 -34.11 -21.26 -0.15
C SER A 50 -33.96 -22.43 0.80
N MET A 51 -32.97 -23.32 0.57
CA MET A 51 -32.64 -24.44 1.43
C MET A 51 -31.56 -24.13 2.48
N GLY A 52 -31.17 -22.88 2.65
CA GLY A 52 -30.12 -22.46 3.58
C GLY A 52 -28.73 -22.49 2.98
N GLY A 53 -28.66 -22.42 1.65
CA GLY A 53 -27.43 -22.21 0.92
C GLY A 53 -26.92 -20.78 1.14
N THR A 54 -25.60 -20.62 1.16
CA THR A 54 -24.90 -19.35 1.19
C THR A 54 -23.95 -19.27 -0.01
N SER A 55 -23.48 -18.08 -0.35
CA SER A 55 -22.49 -17.90 -1.42
C SER A 55 -21.24 -18.76 -1.19
N LEU A 56 -20.84 -18.92 0.07
CA LEU A 56 -19.73 -19.77 0.50
C LEU A 56 -19.98 -21.25 0.14
N LYS A 57 -21.14 -21.77 0.51
CA LYS A 57 -21.56 -23.14 0.22
C LYS A 57 -21.73 -23.38 -1.29
N ALA A 58 -22.14 -22.37 -2.04
CA ALA A 58 -22.28 -22.48 -3.49
C ALA A 58 -20.90 -22.69 -4.19
N ILE A 59 -19.85 -22.01 -3.73
CA ILE A 59 -18.49 -22.23 -4.25
C ILE A 59 -17.96 -23.62 -3.87
N GLN A 60 -18.27 -24.11 -2.67
CA GLN A 60 -17.93 -25.47 -2.27
C GLN A 60 -18.58 -26.51 -3.20
N ILE A 61 -19.84 -26.29 -3.59
CA ILE A 61 -20.54 -27.12 -4.58
C ILE A 61 -19.80 -27.14 -5.91
N LEU A 62 -19.35 -25.96 -6.39
CA LEU A 62 -18.64 -25.88 -7.66
C LEU A 62 -17.37 -26.72 -7.65
N GLY A 63 -16.54 -26.55 -6.62
CA GLY A 63 -15.30 -27.33 -6.47
C GLY A 63 -15.56 -28.84 -6.34
N ALA A 64 -16.56 -29.22 -5.56
CA ALA A 64 -16.94 -30.63 -5.39
C ALA A 64 -17.48 -31.24 -6.69
N LEU A 65 -18.27 -30.51 -7.47
CA LEU A 65 -18.74 -30.94 -8.78
C LEU A 65 -17.61 -31.06 -9.81
N GLU A 66 -16.62 -30.15 -9.80
CA GLU A 66 -15.45 -30.25 -10.64
C GLU A 66 -14.61 -31.52 -10.35
N ASP A 67 -14.40 -31.80 -9.06
CA ASP A 67 -13.67 -32.99 -8.62
C ASP A 67 -14.44 -34.28 -8.95
N GLU A 68 -15.77 -34.30 -8.78
CA GLU A 68 -16.63 -35.47 -9.06
C GLU A 68 -16.81 -35.75 -10.56
N LEU A 69 -16.87 -34.66 -11.37
CA LEU A 69 -17.17 -34.80 -12.81
C LEU A 69 -15.92 -34.71 -13.69
N HIS A 70 -14.75 -34.33 -13.13
CA HIS A 70 -13.48 -34.11 -13.84
C HIS A 70 -13.57 -33.14 -15.01
N ILE A 71 -14.40 -32.08 -14.87
CA ILE A 71 -14.59 -31.02 -15.87
C ILE A 71 -14.35 -29.65 -15.19
N GLU A 72 -13.81 -28.70 -15.94
CA GLU A 72 -13.71 -27.32 -15.47
C GLU A 72 -15.09 -26.66 -15.55
N LEU A 73 -15.57 -26.13 -14.42
CA LEU A 73 -16.83 -25.40 -14.32
C LEU A 73 -16.57 -23.92 -14.08
N THR A 74 -17.34 -23.08 -14.72
CA THR A 74 -17.29 -21.63 -14.48
C THR A 74 -18.32 -21.21 -13.45
N HIS A 75 -18.13 -20.03 -12.84
CA HIS A 75 -19.12 -19.46 -11.90
C HIS A 75 -20.48 -19.22 -12.52
N ASP A 76 -20.56 -19.13 -13.86
CA ASP A 76 -21.82 -19.03 -14.62
C ASP A 76 -22.80 -20.14 -14.28
N LEU A 77 -22.31 -21.36 -13.96
CA LEU A 77 -23.17 -22.46 -13.52
C LEU A 77 -24.03 -22.07 -12.31
N LEU A 78 -23.41 -21.44 -11.32
CA LEU A 78 -24.08 -21.05 -10.07
C LEU A 78 -24.95 -19.80 -10.22
N ILE A 79 -24.65 -18.97 -11.21
CA ILE A 79 -25.42 -17.75 -11.52
C ILE A 79 -26.65 -18.09 -12.33
N GLN A 80 -26.51 -18.97 -13.34
CA GLN A 80 -27.56 -19.31 -14.29
C GLN A 80 -28.49 -20.42 -13.76
N CYS A 81 -27.98 -21.30 -12.88
CA CYS A 81 -28.67 -22.48 -12.41
C CYS A 81 -28.95 -22.38 -10.91
N ARG A 82 -30.20 -22.16 -10.55
CA ARG A 82 -30.64 -22.02 -9.15
C ARG A 82 -31.08 -23.33 -8.52
N THR A 83 -31.41 -24.33 -9.34
CA THR A 83 -31.92 -25.64 -8.94
C THR A 83 -31.05 -26.77 -9.49
N ILE A 84 -31.19 -27.96 -8.91
CA ILE A 84 -30.45 -29.14 -9.40
C ILE A 84 -30.84 -29.48 -10.84
N GLU A 85 -32.12 -29.35 -11.20
CA GLU A 85 -32.60 -29.59 -12.57
C GLU A 85 -32.00 -28.65 -13.60
N GLU A 86 -31.85 -27.37 -13.24
CA GLU A 86 -31.18 -26.39 -14.10
C GLU A 86 -29.70 -26.69 -14.25
N MET A 87 -29.01 -27.09 -13.15
CA MET A 87 -27.59 -27.48 -13.21
C MET A 87 -27.38 -28.73 -14.05
N ASP A 88 -28.21 -29.76 -13.92
CA ASP A 88 -28.15 -30.96 -14.73
C ASP A 88 -28.28 -30.63 -16.23
N SER A 89 -29.28 -29.81 -16.55
CA SER A 89 -29.51 -29.35 -17.94
C SER A 89 -28.36 -28.56 -18.50
N TYR A 90 -27.68 -27.75 -17.68
CA TYR A 90 -26.48 -26.98 -18.06
C TYR A 90 -25.30 -27.90 -18.32
N LEU A 91 -25.02 -28.83 -17.39
CA LEU A 91 -23.92 -29.77 -17.49
C LEU A 91 -24.08 -30.73 -18.68
N ALA A 92 -25.27 -31.22 -18.93
CA ALA A 92 -25.58 -32.07 -20.09
C ALA A 92 -25.27 -31.35 -21.41
N ARG A 93 -25.61 -30.06 -21.51
CA ARG A 93 -25.28 -29.23 -22.70
C ARG A 93 -23.78 -29.04 -22.82
N LYS A 94 -23.08 -28.73 -21.73
CA LYS A 94 -21.63 -28.47 -21.75
C LYS A 94 -20.83 -29.69 -22.15
N VAL A 95 -21.16 -30.84 -21.65
CA VAL A 95 -20.52 -32.10 -22.00
C VAL A 95 -20.77 -32.46 -23.47
N ASN A 96 -21.99 -32.26 -23.98
CA ASN A 96 -22.35 -32.54 -25.38
C ASN A 96 -21.71 -31.57 -26.39
N MET A 97 -21.23 -30.40 -25.97
CA MET A 97 -20.56 -29.43 -26.81
C MET A 97 -19.03 -29.59 -26.91
N GLY A 98 -18.48 -30.68 -26.36
CA GLY A 98 -17.04 -31.00 -26.50
C GLY A 98 -16.08 -30.10 -25.76
N GLY A 99 -16.47 -29.63 -24.57
CA GLY A 99 -15.52 -29.06 -23.60
C GLY A 99 -14.93 -27.67 -23.88
N ASN A 100 -15.18 -27.05 -25.04
CA ASN A 100 -14.86 -25.64 -25.26
C ASN A 100 -16.14 -24.81 -25.13
N PRO A 101 -16.22 -23.84 -24.24
CA PRO A 101 -17.28 -22.85 -24.28
C PRO A 101 -17.18 -22.12 -25.62
N PRO A 102 -18.31 -21.75 -26.26
CA PRO A 102 -18.27 -20.76 -27.33
C PRO A 102 -17.56 -19.54 -26.74
N SER A 103 -16.44 -19.13 -27.36
CA SER A 103 -15.80 -17.86 -27.05
C SER A 103 -16.93 -16.85 -26.94
N ALA A 104 -17.08 -16.22 -25.79
CA ALA A 104 -17.97 -15.07 -25.61
C ALA A 104 -17.73 -14.21 -26.83
N GLY A 105 -18.80 -14.07 -27.67
CA GLY A 105 -18.65 -13.54 -29.03
C GLY A 105 -17.75 -12.33 -28.94
N GLU A 106 -16.74 -12.30 -29.79
CA GLU A 106 -15.83 -11.20 -29.97
C GLU A 106 -16.64 -9.92 -29.87
N ARG A 107 -16.78 -9.40 -28.66
CA ARG A 107 -16.90 -7.97 -28.53
C ARG A 107 -15.56 -7.49 -29.07
N GLN A 108 -15.53 -7.22 -30.39
CA GLN A 108 -14.57 -6.31 -30.92
C GLN A 108 -14.60 -5.13 -29.95
N SER A 109 -13.68 -5.14 -29.00
CA SER A 109 -13.27 -3.92 -28.38
C SER A 109 -12.80 -3.12 -29.58
N ALA A 110 -13.65 -2.22 -30.07
CA ALA A 110 -13.21 -1.13 -30.89
C ALA A 110 -12.02 -0.59 -30.09
N ALA A 111 -10.82 -0.92 -30.56
CA ALA A 111 -9.63 -0.26 -30.12
C ALA A 111 -9.94 1.21 -30.31
N VAL A 112 -10.30 1.88 -29.24
CA VAL A 112 -10.24 3.31 -29.18
C VAL A 112 -8.76 3.57 -29.41
N GLN A 113 -8.43 3.85 -30.65
CA GLN A 113 -7.21 4.52 -31.02
C GLN A 113 -7.31 5.91 -30.40
N GLY A 114 -7.17 5.95 -29.07
CA GLY A 114 -6.88 7.14 -28.33
C GLY A 114 -5.48 7.54 -28.72
N SER A 115 -5.41 8.61 -29.47
CA SER A 115 -4.19 9.36 -29.73
C SER A 115 -3.33 9.43 -28.46
N GLY A 116 -2.21 8.70 -28.46
CA GLY A 116 -0.96 8.91 -27.74
C GLY A 116 -0.92 9.72 -26.46
N CYS A 117 -1.67 9.34 -25.42
CA CYS A 117 -1.25 9.62 -24.07
C CYS A 117 -0.43 8.39 -23.64
N GLY A 118 0.90 8.50 -23.78
CA GLY A 118 1.83 7.39 -23.78
C GLY A 118 1.77 6.53 -22.53
N ASP A 119 2.19 5.27 -22.69
CA ASP A 119 2.57 4.29 -21.64
C ASP A 119 3.78 4.80 -20.82
N ALA A 120 3.70 6.05 -20.33
CA ALA A 120 4.77 6.63 -19.53
C ALA A 120 4.93 5.78 -18.26
N ALA A 121 6.10 5.17 -18.10
CA ALA A 121 6.47 4.45 -16.90
C ALA A 121 6.46 5.42 -15.71
N ILE A 122 5.96 4.98 -14.57
CA ILE A 122 5.82 5.78 -13.36
C ILE A 122 6.85 5.32 -12.33
N ALA A 123 7.72 6.22 -11.89
CA ALA A 123 8.67 5.96 -10.81
C ALA A 123 8.00 6.11 -9.44
N VAL A 124 8.35 5.21 -8.52
CA VAL A 124 8.16 5.39 -7.09
C VAL A 124 9.42 6.06 -6.56
N ILE A 125 9.31 7.30 -6.08
CA ILE A 125 10.47 8.10 -5.63
C ILE A 125 10.59 8.22 -4.11
N ALA A 126 9.52 7.93 -3.38
CA ALA A 126 9.54 7.84 -1.91
C ALA A 126 8.44 6.93 -1.41
N MET A 127 8.60 6.42 -0.19
CA MET A 127 7.59 5.68 0.56
C MET A 127 7.70 5.97 2.06
N ALA A 128 6.56 5.99 2.74
CA ALA A 128 6.46 6.13 4.19
C ALA A 128 5.29 5.29 4.71
N CYS A 129 5.41 4.76 5.91
CA CYS A 129 4.36 3.92 6.48
C CYS A 129 4.35 3.93 8.02
N ARG A 130 3.20 3.51 8.54
CA ARG A 130 2.96 3.08 9.92
C ARG A 130 2.19 1.78 9.84
N PHE A 131 2.82 0.67 10.20
CA PHE A 131 2.22 -0.66 10.20
C PHE A 131 2.39 -1.32 11.58
N PRO A 132 1.63 -2.36 11.91
CA PRO A 132 1.80 -3.09 13.16
C PRO A 132 3.24 -3.51 13.40
N GLY A 133 3.82 -3.02 14.52
CA GLY A 133 5.20 -3.27 14.91
C GLY A 133 6.25 -2.61 14.02
N ALA A 134 5.90 -1.61 13.20
CA ALA A 134 6.84 -0.86 12.37
C ALA A 134 6.38 0.57 12.13
N SER A 135 7.25 1.54 12.41
CA SER A 135 7.03 2.97 12.23
C SER A 135 7.71 3.54 10.96
N SER A 136 8.46 2.71 10.24
CA SER A 136 9.13 3.08 8.99
C SER A 136 9.18 1.91 8.00
N PRO A 137 9.42 2.15 6.70
CA PRO A 137 9.65 1.10 5.72
C PRO A 137 10.83 0.18 6.07
N GLU A 138 11.89 0.73 6.66
CA GLU A 138 13.11 0.00 7.03
C GLU A 138 12.81 -0.99 8.19
N GLU A 139 12.10 -0.54 9.21
CA GLU A 139 11.67 -1.40 10.32
C GLU A 139 10.67 -2.46 9.85
N PHE A 140 9.75 -2.09 8.98
CA PHE A 140 8.82 -3.01 8.36
C PHE A 140 9.55 -4.10 7.56
N TRP A 141 10.54 -3.73 6.75
CA TRP A 141 11.36 -4.67 6.01
C TRP A 141 12.13 -5.63 6.91
N HIS A 142 12.74 -5.10 7.97
CA HIS A 142 13.43 -5.92 8.96
C HIS A 142 12.51 -6.98 9.59
N ASN A 143 11.30 -6.58 9.97
CA ASN A 143 10.29 -7.48 10.51
C ASN A 143 9.86 -8.57 9.50
N LEU A 144 9.70 -8.20 8.24
CA LEU A 144 9.36 -9.15 7.17
C LEU A 144 10.46 -10.20 6.94
N LEU A 145 11.74 -9.78 6.93
CA LEU A 145 12.86 -10.71 6.78
C LEU A 145 12.97 -11.69 7.93
N GLN A 146 12.65 -11.26 9.14
CA GLN A 146 12.64 -12.13 10.32
C GLN A 146 11.39 -13.01 10.41
N GLY A 147 10.42 -12.84 9.52
CA GLY A 147 9.15 -13.56 9.59
C GLY A 147 8.36 -13.20 10.85
N LYS A 148 8.44 -11.94 11.33
CA LYS A 148 7.75 -11.50 12.52
C LYS A 148 6.24 -11.49 12.30
N ASP A 149 5.49 -12.10 13.21
CA ASP A 149 4.04 -11.95 13.34
C ASP A 149 3.77 -10.80 14.32
N SER A 150 3.19 -9.70 13.81
CA SER A 150 2.87 -8.50 14.59
C SER A 150 1.39 -8.46 15.01
N ILE A 151 0.69 -9.59 14.92
CA ILE A 151 -0.70 -9.72 15.40
C ILE A 151 -0.68 -9.96 16.90
N GLY A 152 -1.46 -9.16 17.61
CA GLY A 152 -1.61 -9.23 19.08
C GLY A 152 -3.07 -9.13 19.52
N GLU A 153 -3.32 -9.22 20.79
CA GLU A 153 -4.66 -8.98 21.36
C GLU A 153 -5.06 -7.50 21.22
N VAL A 154 -6.36 -7.22 21.12
CA VAL A 154 -6.91 -5.85 21.06
C VAL A 154 -6.38 -5.03 22.26
N PRO A 155 -5.69 -3.90 22.02
CA PRO A 155 -5.17 -3.07 23.10
C PRO A 155 -6.30 -2.40 23.89
N GLN A 156 -6.07 -2.19 25.19
CA GLN A 156 -7.06 -1.58 26.09
C GLN A 156 -7.38 -0.12 25.74
N ASP A 157 -6.47 0.58 25.08
CA ASP A 157 -6.67 1.96 24.62
C ASP A 157 -7.57 2.06 23.37
N ARG A 158 -7.97 0.93 22.77
CA ARG A 158 -8.97 0.84 21.72
C ARG A 158 -10.36 0.61 22.32
N TRP A 159 -10.57 -0.54 22.91
CA TRP A 159 -11.76 -0.92 23.68
C TRP A 159 -11.46 -2.11 24.57
N ASN A 160 -12.27 -2.28 25.62
CA ASN A 160 -12.21 -3.48 26.43
C ASN A 160 -12.85 -4.66 25.69
N ILE A 161 -12.06 -5.58 25.17
CA ILE A 161 -12.54 -6.70 24.36
C ILE A 161 -13.50 -7.63 25.15
N ASP A 162 -13.33 -7.77 26.46
CA ASP A 162 -14.15 -8.65 27.29
C ASP A 162 -15.63 -8.21 27.35
N ASP A 163 -15.92 -6.92 27.13
CA ASP A 163 -17.30 -6.41 27.05
C ASP A 163 -18.04 -6.92 25.81
N TYR A 164 -17.31 -7.31 24.77
CA TYR A 164 -17.84 -7.67 23.45
C TYR A 164 -17.59 -9.12 23.08
N TYR A 165 -16.69 -9.82 23.75
CA TYR A 165 -16.26 -11.15 23.35
C TYR A 165 -17.33 -12.23 23.60
N SER A 166 -17.49 -13.14 22.63
CA SER A 166 -18.17 -14.43 22.75
C SER A 166 -17.38 -15.47 21.94
N PRO A 167 -17.13 -16.68 22.49
CA PRO A 167 -16.40 -17.73 21.76
C PRO A 167 -17.18 -18.27 20.55
N THR A 168 -18.46 -17.97 20.45
CA THR A 168 -19.34 -18.35 19.36
C THR A 168 -19.91 -17.11 18.68
N PRO A 169 -20.18 -17.14 17.36
CA PRO A 169 -20.82 -16.04 16.65
C PRO A 169 -22.19 -15.71 17.28
N GLU A 170 -22.31 -14.50 17.80
CA GLU A 170 -23.55 -13.94 18.35
C GLU A 170 -23.72 -12.53 17.83
N PHE A 171 -24.96 -12.10 17.64
CA PHE A 171 -25.26 -10.74 17.16
C PHE A 171 -24.71 -9.68 18.13
N GLY A 172 -23.89 -8.76 17.59
CA GLY A 172 -23.27 -7.68 18.37
C GLY A 172 -22.05 -8.12 19.18
N LYS A 173 -21.63 -9.38 19.12
CA LYS A 173 -20.43 -9.92 19.77
C LYS A 173 -19.29 -10.11 18.79
N ILE A 174 -18.11 -10.33 19.36
CA ILE A 174 -16.83 -10.51 18.66
C ILE A 174 -16.26 -11.86 19.09
N TYR A 175 -15.89 -12.72 18.14
CA TYR A 175 -15.27 -14.01 18.47
C TYR A 175 -13.75 -14.05 18.20
N CYS A 176 -13.18 -13.01 17.58
CA CYS A 176 -11.74 -12.85 17.36
C CYS A 176 -11.18 -11.77 18.29
N ARG A 177 -10.25 -12.12 19.17
CA ARG A 177 -9.64 -11.18 20.14
C ARG A 177 -8.41 -10.47 19.58
N ASN A 178 -7.90 -10.91 18.43
CA ASN A 178 -6.61 -10.51 17.88
C ASN A 178 -6.74 -9.53 16.71
N GLY A 179 -5.71 -8.71 16.54
CA GLY A 179 -5.59 -7.75 15.44
C GLY A 179 -4.16 -7.26 15.25
N GLY A 180 -3.91 -6.64 14.13
CA GLY A 180 -2.68 -5.86 13.91
C GLY A 180 -2.93 -4.42 14.33
N PHE A 181 -2.32 -3.92 15.39
CA PHE A 181 -2.58 -2.58 15.92
C PHE A 181 -1.33 -1.70 15.84
N LEU A 182 -1.53 -0.39 15.64
CA LEU A 182 -0.50 0.62 15.78
C LEU A 182 -0.28 0.92 17.26
N ASP A 183 0.98 1.12 17.65
CA ASP A 183 1.33 1.40 19.06
C ASP A 183 0.77 2.74 19.53
N ASN A 184 0.78 3.77 18.68
CA ASN A 184 0.30 5.10 19.03
C ASN A 184 -0.46 5.76 17.86
N PRO A 185 -1.74 5.43 17.63
CA PRO A 185 -2.53 6.03 16.54
C PRO A 185 -2.97 7.46 16.85
N TYR A 186 -2.93 7.89 18.13
CA TYR A 186 -3.42 9.20 18.56
C TYR A 186 -2.33 10.26 18.60
N GLY A 187 -1.06 9.87 18.58
CA GLY A 187 0.08 10.79 18.59
C GLY A 187 0.07 11.70 17.36
N PHE A 188 0.44 12.97 17.55
CA PHE A 188 0.50 13.96 16.48
C PHE A 188 1.34 15.16 16.90
N ASP A 189 2.27 15.57 16.06
CA ASP A 189 3.03 16.80 16.25
C ASP A 189 2.23 18.02 15.72
N ALA A 190 1.19 18.41 16.48
CA ALA A 190 0.32 19.51 16.11
C ALA A 190 1.10 20.84 15.92
N ALA A 191 2.16 21.06 16.70
CA ALA A 191 2.97 22.26 16.63
C ALA A 191 3.73 22.39 15.31
N LEU A 192 4.17 21.27 14.72
CA LEU A 192 4.83 21.23 13.40
C LEU A 192 3.93 21.79 12.29
N PHE A 193 2.61 21.56 12.42
CA PHE A 193 1.59 21.98 11.47
C PHE A 193 0.85 23.25 11.88
N GLY A 194 1.23 23.89 13.00
CA GLY A 194 0.57 25.10 13.50
C GLY A 194 -0.88 24.87 13.97
N ILE A 195 -1.25 23.62 14.30
CA ILE A 195 -2.57 23.23 14.78
C ILE A 195 -2.59 23.31 16.30
N SER A 196 -3.68 23.86 16.87
CA SER A 196 -3.85 23.92 18.31
C SER A 196 -4.09 22.53 18.91
N GLY A 197 -3.72 22.31 20.18
CA GLY A 197 -3.97 21.05 20.87
C GLY A 197 -5.45 20.68 20.94
N ASP A 198 -6.34 21.67 21.12
CA ASP A 198 -7.79 21.46 21.19
C ASP A 198 -8.35 21.03 19.83
N GLU A 199 -7.89 21.65 18.74
CA GLU A 199 -8.26 21.24 17.38
C GLU A 199 -7.71 19.85 17.05
N ALA A 200 -6.44 19.61 17.36
CA ALA A 200 -5.82 18.31 17.16
C ALA A 200 -6.55 17.18 17.88
N ALA A 201 -7.07 17.44 19.08
CA ALA A 201 -7.78 16.43 19.89
C ALA A 201 -9.08 15.93 19.25
N VAL A 202 -9.78 16.76 18.48
CA VAL A 202 -11.05 16.39 17.81
C VAL A 202 -10.87 15.96 16.35
N MET A 203 -9.69 16.20 15.79
CA MET A 203 -9.34 15.81 14.43
C MET A 203 -9.16 14.30 14.34
N ASP A 204 -9.72 13.67 13.30
CA ASP A 204 -9.56 12.23 13.06
C ASP A 204 -8.07 11.85 13.02
N PRO A 205 -7.62 10.89 13.81
CA PRO A 205 -6.24 10.39 13.76
C PRO A 205 -5.77 9.98 12.37
N GLN A 206 -6.66 9.54 11.49
CA GLN A 206 -6.31 9.25 10.10
C GLN A 206 -5.79 10.49 9.35
N GLN A 207 -6.36 11.67 9.59
CA GLN A 207 -5.85 12.92 9.01
C GLN A 207 -4.46 13.24 9.54
N ARG A 208 -4.26 13.09 10.87
CA ARG A 208 -2.99 13.38 11.55
C ARG A 208 -1.86 12.51 10.99
N ILE A 209 -2.07 11.20 10.92
CA ILE A 209 -1.08 10.23 10.40
C ILE A 209 -0.78 10.51 8.92
N VAL A 210 -1.78 10.81 8.08
CA VAL A 210 -1.56 11.12 6.66
C VAL A 210 -0.74 12.40 6.50
N MET A 211 -0.99 13.45 7.31
CA MET A 211 -0.20 14.68 7.28
C MET A 211 1.28 14.43 7.63
N GLU A 212 1.55 13.65 8.69
CA GLU A 212 2.92 13.26 9.08
C GLU A 212 3.61 12.40 8.02
N LEU A 213 2.90 11.43 7.44
CA LEU A 213 3.44 10.59 6.37
C LEU A 213 3.76 11.40 5.11
N VAL A 214 2.93 12.40 4.75
CA VAL A 214 3.21 13.29 3.61
C VAL A 214 4.43 14.16 3.88
N TYR A 215 4.58 14.68 5.12
CA TYR A 215 5.78 15.41 5.50
C TYR A 215 7.04 14.53 5.36
N GLU A 216 6.99 13.32 5.89
CA GLU A 216 8.07 12.34 5.79
C GLU A 216 8.38 11.97 4.34
N LEU A 217 7.35 11.74 3.50
CA LEU A 217 7.50 11.44 2.07
C LEU A 217 8.25 12.53 1.30
N ILE A 218 7.90 13.80 1.55
CA ILE A 218 8.57 14.93 0.91
C ILE A 218 10.07 14.91 1.23
N GLU A 219 10.44 14.74 2.49
CA GLU A 219 11.84 14.70 2.90
C GLU A 219 12.57 13.44 2.40
N ARG A 220 11.89 12.28 2.33
CA ARG A 220 12.44 11.04 1.75
C ARG A 220 12.63 11.12 0.23
N ALA A 221 11.80 11.90 -0.46
CA ALA A 221 11.96 12.19 -1.88
C ALA A 221 13.10 13.19 -2.17
N GLY A 222 13.72 13.76 -1.14
CA GLY A 222 14.81 14.73 -1.28
C GLY A 222 14.34 16.18 -1.45
N TYR A 223 13.09 16.49 -1.08
CA TYR A 223 12.52 17.83 -1.15
C TYR A 223 12.27 18.43 0.23
N SER A 224 12.30 19.74 0.32
CA SER A 224 11.77 20.48 1.48
C SER A 224 10.30 20.84 1.24
N ARG A 225 9.56 21.10 2.32
CA ARG A 225 8.19 21.61 2.25
C ARG A 225 8.07 22.88 1.40
N GLN A 226 9.08 23.78 1.48
CA GLN A 226 9.11 25.01 0.72
C GLN A 226 9.19 24.75 -0.79
N GLN A 227 9.96 23.75 -1.21
CA GLN A 227 10.08 23.37 -2.63
C GLN A 227 8.80 22.75 -3.19
N MET A 228 8.00 22.10 -2.34
CA MET A 228 6.74 21.46 -2.73
C MET A 228 5.53 22.41 -2.65
N ASN A 229 5.69 23.57 -2.00
CA ASN A 229 4.61 24.54 -1.81
C ASN A 229 4.10 25.11 -3.14
N GLY A 230 2.81 24.99 -3.40
CA GLY A 230 2.14 25.51 -4.60
C GLY A 230 2.29 24.67 -5.85
N ARG A 231 2.91 23.47 -5.78
CA ARG A 231 3.10 22.57 -6.92
C ARG A 231 1.83 21.77 -7.24
N ASP A 232 1.76 21.30 -8.48
CA ASP A 232 0.65 20.44 -8.96
C ASP A 232 0.86 18.98 -8.53
N VAL A 233 0.75 18.75 -7.20
CA VAL A 233 0.84 17.42 -6.59
C VAL A 233 -0.55 16.86 -6.37
N GLY A 234 -0.84 15.69 -6.96
CA GLY A 234 -2.07 14.95 -6.67
C GLY A 234 -1.99 14.22 -5.33
N LEU A 235 -3.11 14.12 -4.60
CA LEU A 235 -3.19 13.35 -3.35
C LEU A 235 -4.39 12.41 -3.37
N PHE A 236 -4.14 11.10 -3.41
CA PHE A 236 -5.14 10.05 -3.53
C PHE A 236 -5.03 9.10 -2.34
N VAL A 237 -5.99 9.12 -1.43
CA VAL A 237 -5.94 8.34 -0.19
C VAL A 237 -7.08 7.32 -0.14
N GLY A 238 -6.73 6.04 -0.09
CA GLY A 238 -7.65 4.95 0.18
C GLY A 238 -8.06 4.98 1.65
N ALA A 239 -9.33 5.28 1.91
CA ALA A 239 -9.86 5.32 3.26
C ALA A 239 -11.33 4.91 3.23
N GLY A 240 -11.71 4.00 4.10
CA GLY A 240 -13.09 3.55 4.29
C GLY A 240 -13.38 3.39 5.77
N GLY A 241 -14.57 3.80 6.17
CA GLY A 241 -14.97 3.82 7.57
C GLY A 241 -14.35 4.98 8.37
N ASN A 242 -15.08 5.48 9.35
CA ASN A 242 -14.65 6.54 10.23
C ASN A 242 -15.01 6.18 11.68
N SER A 243 -14.20 5.34 12.30
CA SER A 243 -14.41 4.90 13.67
C SER A 243 -14.25 6.04 14.69
N TYR A 244 -13.51 7.10 14.36
CA TYR A 244 -13.39 8.27 15.23
C TYR A 244 -14.65 9.15 15.18
N PHE A 245 -15.30 9.24 14.02
CA PHE A 245 -16.61 9.89 13.91
C PHE A 245 -17.69 9.11 14.68
N GLU A 246 -17.67 7.77 14.61
CA GLU A 246 -18.57 6.93 15.42
C GLU A 246 -18.38 7.19 16.91
N TYR A 247 -17.14 7.31 17.36
CA TYR A 247 -16.79 7.67 18.73
C TYR A 247 -17.39 9.01 19.13
N HIS A 248 -17.39 10.01 18.25
CA HIS A 248 -18.01 11.32 18.49
C HIS A 248 -19.52 11.36 18.27
N LEU A 249 -20.09 10.55 17.33
CA LEU A 249 -21.53 10.42 17.15
C LEU A 249 -22.24 9.97 18.43
N ASN A 250 -21.57 9.20 19.26
CA ASN A 250 -22.11 8.80 20.55
C ASN A 250 -22.32 10.01 21.46
N THR A 251 -21.64 11.13 21.25
CA THR A 251 -21.91 12.40 21.95
C THR A 251 -23.20 13.06 21.43
N LEU A 252 -23.41 13.06 20.12
CA LEU A 252 -24.65 13.59 19.53
C LEU A 252 -25.85 12.72 19.87
N ASN A 253 -25.68 11.40 19.86
CA ASN A 253 -26.72 10.45 20.29
C ASN A 253 -27.09 10.63 21.76
N ARG A 254 -26.15 11.05 22.61
CA ARG A 254 -26.43 11.44 23.99
C ARG A 254 -27.40 12.61 24.08
N MET A 255 -27.20 13.65 23.27
CA MET A 255 -28.12 14.79 23.21
C MET A 255 -29.51 14.35 22.74
N ASN A 256 -29.54 13.44 21.75
CA ASN A 256 -30.78 12.85 21.24
C ASN A 256 -31.48 11.97 22.31
N LEU A 257 -30.71 11.17 23.08
CA LEU A 257 -31.30 10.34 24.13
C LEU A 257 -32.01 11.17 25.18
N GLN A 258 -31.49 12.34 25.51
CA GLN A 258 -32.14 13.27 26.45
C GLN A 258 -33.45 13.83 25.92
N SER A 259 -33.65 13.75 24.61
CA SER A 259 -34.94 14.21 23.97
C SER A 259 -36.02 13.13 23.92
N PHE A 260 -35.70 11.86 24.28
CA PHE A 260 -36.71 10.80 24.34
C PHE A 260 -37.60 10.95 25.59
N ASP A 261 -38.90 10.88 25.43
CA ASP A 261 -39.87 10.96 26.54
C ASP A 261 -39.58 9.91 27.62
N SER A 262 -39.20 8.69 27.22
CA SER A 262 -38.85 7.63 28.17
C SER A 262 -37.63 7.96 29.02
N PHE A 263 -36.67 8.74 28.51
CA PHE A 263 -35.51 9.19 29.30
C PHE A 263 -35.89 10.28 30.29
N SER A 264 -36.80 11.17 29.90
CA SER A 264 -37.32 12.23 30.75
C SER A 264 -38.13 11.72 31.95
N THR A 265 -38.71 10.50 31.86
CA THR A 265 -39.45 9.84 32.95
C THR A 265 -38.54 9.22 34.02
N LEU A 266 -37.23 9.09 33.75
CA LEU A 266 -36.23 8.59 34.69
C LEU A 266 -35.93 9.65 35.77
N THR A 267 -35.61 9.21 36.99
CA THR A 267 -35.13 10.13 38.01
C THR A 267 -33.78 10.73 37.63
N SER A 268 -33.48 11.92 38.11
CA SER A 268 -32.20 12.61 37.85
C SER A 268 -30.97 11.71 38.11
N VAL A 269 -31.02 10.93 39.18
CA VAL A 269 -29.97 9.97 39.56
C VAL A 269 -29.82 8.86 38.53
N GLN A 270 -30.92 8.34 37.99
CA GLN A 270 -30.88 7.32 36.92
C GLN A 270 -30.38 7.89 35.62
N GLN A 271 -30.82 9.09 35.25
CA GLN A 271 -30.31 9.80 34.08
C GLN A 271 -28.78 10.00 34.20
N GLU A 272 -28.33 10.52 35.33
CA GLU A 272 -26.90 10.79 35.58
C GLU A 272 -26.08 9.51 35.58
N ARG A 273 -26.56 8.41 36.15
CA ARG A 273 -25.90 7.11 36.13
C ARG A 273 -25.78 6.55 34.69
N ILE A 274 -26.84 6.61 33.92
CA ILE A 274 -26.81 6.17 32.51
C ILE A 274 -25.81 7.02 31.71
N MET A 275 -25.81 8.32 31.93
CA MET A 275 -24.91 9.24 31.24
C MET A 275 -23.44 9.05 31.65
N GLU A 276 -23.16 8.78 32.92
CA GLU A 276 -21.82 8.45 33.42
C GLU A 276 -21.32 7.11 32.87
N GLU A 277 -22.19 6.09 32.85
CA GLU A 277 -21.86 4.79 32.26
C GLU A 277 -21.57 4.93 30.77
N TRP A 278 -22.32 5.75 30.07
CA TRP A 278 -22.13 6.03 28.65
C TRP A 278 -20.81 6.78 28.39
N LYS A 279 -20.52 7.82 29.17
CA LYS A 279 -19.21 8.50 29.11
C LYS A 279 -18.05 7.52 29.29
N ARG A 280 -18.15 6.65 30.28
CA ARG A 280 -17.11 5.65 30.59
C ARG A 280 -16.92 4.63 29.48
N LYS A 281 -18.02 4.13 28.86
CA LYS A 281 -17.97 3.11 27.80
C LYS A 281 -17.58 3.68 26.44
N LEU A 282 -17.95 4.91 26.15
CA LEU A 282 -17.83 5.53 24.84
C LEU A 282 -16.81 6.69 24.80
N GLY A 283 -16.17 6.99 25.92
CA GLY A 283 -15.01 7.92 26.01
C GLY A 283 -15.31 9.38 25.59
N VAL A 284 -16.55 9.83 25.66
CA VAL A 284 -17.00 11.11 25.07
C VAL A 284 -16.41 12.33 25.79
N THR A 285 -15.65 13.13 25.06
CA THR A 285 -15.14 14.44 25.50
C THR A 285 -15.70 15.55 24.62
N GLY A 286 -16.47 16.46 25.15
CA GLY A 286 -16.87 17.76 24.60
C GLY A 286 -17.36 17.85 23.13
N THR A 287 -17.98 18.96 22.77
CA THR A 287 -18.33 19.32 21.39
C THR A 287 -17.41 20.45 20.92
N HIS A 288 -16.69 20.25 19.80
CA HIS A 288 -15.91 21.29 19.14
C HIS A 288 -16.64 21.76 17.88
N PRO A 289 -16.61 23.05 17.51
CA PRO A 289 -17.31 23.56 16.32
C PRO A 289 -16.94 22.83 15.02
N ASN A 290 -15.70 22.37 14.89
CA ASN A 290 -15.19 21.69 13.70
C ASN A 290 -15.38 20.16 13.73
N LEU A 291 -16.02 19.61 14.76
CA LEU A 291 -16.12 18.16 14.95
C LEU A 291 -16.61 17.39 13.70
N LEU A 292 -17.62 17.91 13.01
CA LEU A 292 -18.11 17.31 11.77
C LEU A 292 -17.09 17.38 10.66
N VAL A 293 -16.53 18.58 10.41
CA VAL A 293 -15.57 18.81 9.32
C VAL A 293 -14.29 18.00 9.55
N ASP A 294 -13.81 17.96 10.79
CA ASP A 294 -12.57 17.25 11.14
C ASP A 294 -12.72 15.72 11.14
N ASN A 295 -13.93 15.20 10.85
CA ASN A 295 -14.21 13.78 10.86
C ASN A 295 -14.87 13.25 9.57
N ILE A 296 -14.92 14.04 8.49
CA ILE A 296 -15.39 13.58 7.18
C ILE A 296 -14.21 12.99 6.40
N ILE A 297 -14.42 11.82 5.76
CA ILE A 297 -13.36 11.06 5.08
C ILE A 297 -12.62 11.90 4.02
N ASN A 298 -13.33 12.73 3.24
CA ASN A 298 -12.71 13.60 2.24
C ASN A 298 -11.74 14.63 2.83
N MET A 299 -11.83 14.93 4.14
CA MET A 299 -10.91 15.84 4.80
C MET A 299 -9.52 15.23 5.03
N ILE A 300 -9.37 13.91 4.96
CA ILE A 300 -8.07 13.25 5.05
C ILE A 300 -7.11 13.82 3.97
N PRO A 301 -7.42 13.73 2.66
CA PRO A 301 -6.58 14.35 1.64
C PRO A 301 -6.75 15.88 1.55
N ALA A 302 -7.95 16.42 1.77
CA ALA A 302 -8.21 17.85 1.58
C ALA A 302 -7.42 18.72 2.56
N ARG A 303 -7.42 18.39 3.86
CA ARG A 303 -6.65 19.11 4.88
C ARG A 303 -5.16 19.01 4.61
N THR A 304 -4.67 17.83 4.25
CA THR A 304 -3.28 17.61 3.88
C THR A 304 -2.88 18.47 2.66
N SER A 305 -3.69 18.48 1.60
CA SER A 305 -3.44 19.33 0.43
C SER A 305 -3.44 20.83 0.76
N GLN A 306 -4.31 21.26 1.67
CA GLN A 306 -4.34 22.64 2.16
C GLN A 306 -3.05 22.98 2.92
N GLU A 307 -2.62 22.08 3.82
CA GLU A 307 -1.44 22.28 4.66
C GLU A 307 -0.15 22.43 3.85
N PHE A 308 0.00 21.61 2.81
CA PHE A 308 1.16 21.64 1.92
C PHE A 308 0.97 22.52 0.68
N ASN A 309 -0.21 23.18 0.55
CA ASN A 309 -0.59 24.00 -0.59
C ASN A 309 -0.47 23.26 -1.94
N PHE A 310 -0.84 21.99 -1.99
CA PHE A 310 -0.88 21.21 -3.23
C PHE A 310 -2.04 21.64 -4.12
N LYS A 311 -1.82 21.67 -5.44
CA LYS A 311 -2.79 22.18 -6.42
C LYS A 311 -3.39 21.08 -7.31
N GLY A 312 -2.80 19.89 -7.31
CA GLY A 312 -3.30 18.76 -8.07
C GLY A 312 -4.60 18.15 -7.51
N PRO A 313 -5.17 17.14 -8.17
CA PRO A 313 -6.38 16.45 -7.69
C PRO A 313 -6.20 15.90 -6.28
N SER A 314 -7.23 16.07 -5.43
CA SER A 314 -7.20 15.63 -4.02
C SER A 314 -8.49 14.89 -3.70
N MET A 315 -8.41 13.58 -3.38
CA MET A 315 -9.59 12.77 -3.14
C MET A 315 -9.36 11.58 -2.21
N ALA A 316 -10.39 11.22 -1.46
CA ALA A 316 -10.49 9.96 -0.75
C ALA A 316 -11.22 8.93 -1.63
N VAL A 317 -10.78 7.69 -1.60
CA VAL A 317 -11.33 6.59 -2.40
C VAL A 317 -11.67 5.43 -1.49
N ASP A 318 -12.90 4.94 -1.57
CA ASP A 318 -13.34 3.74 -0.88
C ASP A 318 -13.81 2.69 -1.89
N THR A 319 -13.03 1.65 -2.04
CA THR A 319 -13.35 0.41 -2.75
C THR A 319 -13.04 -0.80 -1.85
N ALA A 320 -13.25 -0.62 -0.55
CA ALA A 320 -12.94 -1.58 0.51
C ALA A 320 -11.45 -2.01 0.47
N CYS A 321 -11.17 -3.32 0.45
CA CYS A 321 -9.81 -3.85 0.55
C CYS A 321 -8.89 -3.45 -0.62
N SER A 322 -9.43 -3.06 -1.78
CA SER A 322 -8.65 -2.64 -2.95
C SER A 322 -8.33 -1.14 -2.98
N SER A 323 -8.88 -0.34 -2.05
CA SER A 323 -8.83 1.13 -2.07
C SER A 323 -7.43 1.69 -2.35
N SER A 324 -6.42 1.25 -1.63
CA SER A 324 -5.07 1.81 -1.75
C SER A 324 -4.35 1.42 -3.06
N LEU A 325 -4.64 0.27 -3.68
CA LEU A 325 -4.13 0.01 -5.04
C LEU A 325 -4.94 0.77 -6.09
N VAL A 326 -6.24 0.94 -5.89
CA VAL A 326 -7.06 1.80 -6.76
C VAL A 326 -6.54 3.23 -6.74
N THR A 327 -6.15 3.78 -5.59
CA THR A 327 -5.54 5.12 -5.51
C THR A 327 -4.22 5.21 -6.26
N LEU A 328 -3.36 4.18 -6.22
CA LEU A 328 -2.13 4.15 -7.01
C LEU A 328 -2.42 4.14 -8.52
N HIS A 329 -3.44 3.39 -8.94
CA HIS A 329 -3.88 3.38 -10.34
C HIS A 329 -4.37 4.76 -10.79
N LEU A 330 -5.27 5.38 -10.01
CA LEU A 330 -5.80 6.71 -10.31
C LEU A 330 -4.71 7.79 -10.33
N ALA A 331 -3.76 7.73 -9.39
CA ALA A 331 -2.62 8.64 -9.34
C ALA A 331 -1.71 8.50 -10.56
N ALA A 332 -1.37 7.26 -10.93
CA ALA A 332 -0.57 6.99 -12.13
C ALA A 332 -1.27 7.49 -13.40
N ASP A 333 -2.57 7.29 -13.52
CA ASP A 333 -3.35 7.77 -14.66
C ASP A 333 -3.50 9.30 -14.68
N SER A 334 -3.66 9.93 -13.53
CA SER A 334 -3.69 11.40 -13.41
C SER A 334 -2.37 12.02 -13.87
N ILE A 335 -1.23 11.42 -13.48
CA ILE A 335 0.10 11.83 -13.97
C ILE A 335 0.21 11.64 -15.49
N ARG A 336 -0.20 10.49 -16.03
CA ARG A 336 -0.16 10.20 -17.48
C ARG A 336 -1.00 11.16 -18.31
N ARG A 337 -2.14 11.62 -17.76
CA ARG A 337 -3.02 12.61 -18.38
C ARG A 337 -2.53 14.06 -18.20
N GLY A 338 -1.48 14.28 -17.43
CA GLY A 338 -0.94 15.62 -17.14
C GLY A 338 -1.82 16.46 -16.23
N GLU A 339 -2.70 15.84 -15.44
CA GLU A 339 -3.53 16.52 -14.42
C GLU A 339 -2.71 16.93 -13.18
N CYS A 340 -1.56 16.30 -12.97
CA CYS A 340 -0.57 16.65 -11.98
C CYS A 340 0.84 16.24 -12.43
N GLU A 341 1.87 16.93 -11.91
CA GLU A 341 3.28 16.62 -12.23
C GLU A 341 3.85 15.47 -11.42
N SER A 342 3.30 15.23 -10.24
CA SER A 342 3.59 14.12 -9.35
C SER A 342 2.36 13.84 -8.50
N ALA A 343 2.30 12.67 -7.87
CA ALA A 343 1.18 12.32 -7.01
C ALA A 343 1.64 11.53 -5.78
N ILE A 344 0.96 11.74 -4.67
CA ILE A 344 1.06 10.93 -3.46
C ILE A 344 -0.17 10.02 -3.41
N ALA A 345 0.03 8.72 -3.27
CA ALA A 345 -1.03 7.74 -3.25
C ALA A 345 -0.79 6.64 -2.23
N GLY A 346 -1.85 6.06 -1.73
CA GLY A 346 -1.82 4.96 -0.78
C GLY A 346 -3.11 4.84 0.00
N GLY A 347 -3.04 4.45 1.27
CA GLY A 347 -4.25 4.30 2.08
C GLY A 347 -3.98 4.25 3.56
N ILE A 348 -5.06 4.41 4.31
CA ILE A 348 -5.08 4.37 5.77
C ILE A 348 -6.32 3.63 6.27
N HIS A 349 -6.17 2.94 7.37
CA HIS A 349 -7.26 2.34 8.12
C HIS A 349 -6.93 2.27 9.60
N LEU A 350 -7.84 2.72 10.44
CA LEU A 350 -7.77 2.62 11.90
C LEU A 350 -9.03 1.97 12.46
N MET A 351 -8.87 1.25 13.58
CA MET A 351 -9.95 0.58 14.29
C MET A 351 -10.02 1.13 15.72
N LEU A 352 -10.70 2.26 15.90
CA LEU A 352 -10.80 2.96 17.18
C LEU A 352 -12.06 2.59 17.98
N THR A 353 -12.95 1.79 17.37
CA THR A 353 -14.19 1.27 17.97
C THR A 353 -14.36 -0.21 17.64
N PRO A 354 -15.15 -0.98 18.41
CA PRO A 354 -15.37 -2.41 18.15
C PRO A 354 -16.24 -2.70 16.92
N THR A 355 -16.84 -1.69 16.29
CA THR A 355 -17.87 -1.82 15.25
C THR A 355 -17.43 -2.68 14.07
N SER A 356 -16.20 -2.47 13.56
CA SER A 356 -15.66 -3.28 12.45
C SER A 356 -15.55 -4.76 12.83
N TYR A 357 -15.09 -5.06 14.04
CA TYR A 357 -15.00 -6.44 14.54
C TYR A 357 -16.37 -7.09 14.68
N GLN A 358 -17.36 -6.37 15.21
CA GLN A 358 -18.75 -6.85 15.32
C GLN A 358 -19.33 -7.16 13.95
N TYR A 359 -19.07 -6.27 12.97
CA TYR A 359 -19.54 -6.42 11.59
C TYR A 359 -18.93 -7.67 10.93
N PHE A 360 -17.61 -7.81 10.96
CA PHE A 360 -16.93 -8.97 10.38
C PHE A 360 -17.17 -10.28 11.16
N SER A 361 -17.42 -10.20 12.48
CA SER A 361 -17.86 -11.36 13.27
C SER A 361 -19.25 -11.82 12.84
N SER A 362 -20.19 -10.89 12.61
CA SER A 362 -21.52 -11.23 12.10
C SER A 362 -21.50 -11.82 10.70
N ALA A 363 -20.49 -11.45 9.89
CA ALA A 363 -20.26 -11.99 8.56
C ALA A 363 -19.48 -13.32 8.56
N GLU A 364 -19.08 -13.83 9.73
CA GLU A 364 -18.24 -15.03 9.91
C GLU A 364 -16.94 -14.99 9.09
N ALA A 365 -16.35 -13.79 8.96
CA ALA A 365 -15.17 -13.57 8.13
C ALA A 365 -13.84 -13.57 8.91
N LEU A 366 -13.91 -13.38 10.24
CA LEU A 366 -12.73 -13.34 11.10
C LEU A 366 -12.20 -14.74 11.44
N SER A 367 -10.91 -14.81 11.71
CA SER A 367 -10.28 -16.03 12.22
C SER A 367 -10.63 -16.25 13.71
N PRO A 368 -11.27 -17.34 14.08
CA PRO A 368 -11.50 -17.69 15.49
C PRO A 368 -10.21 -18.07 16.21
N THR A 369 -9.16 -18.51 15.48
CA THR A 369 -7.83 -18.80 16.06
C THR A 369 -6.99 -17.55 16.25
N GLY A 370 -7.43 -16.39 15.73
CA GLY A 370 -6.74 -15.11 15.88
C GLY A 370 -5.46 -15.01 15.06
N ARG A 371 -5.35 -15.77 13.95
CA ARG A 371 -4.21 -15.73 13.02
C ARG A 371 -4.67 -15.65 11.57
N SER A 372 -3.92 -14.90 10.78
CA SER A 372 -4.08 -14.90 9.33
C SER A 372 -3.21 -16.02 8.72
N SER A 373 -3.75 -17.25 8.65
CA SER A 373 -3.05 -18.44 8.12
C SER A 373 -3.19 -18.51 6.59
N VAL A 374 -2.59 -17.50 5.90
CA VAL A 374 -2.72 -17.36 4.45
C VAL A 374 -2.10 -18.56 3.72
N PHE A 375 -2.85 -19.15 2.78
CA PHE A 375 -2.49 -20.36 2.01
C PHE A 375 -2.36 -21.65 2.82
N ALA A 376 -2.63 -21.63 4.10
CA ALA A 376 -2.48 -22.79 4.97
C ALA A 376 -3.73 -23.70 4.94
N ALA A 377 -3.53 -24.98 5.25
CA ALA A 377 -4.61 -25.96 5.34
C ALA A 377 -5.62 -25.66 6.46
N ASP A 378 -5.17 -24.97 7.50
CA ASP A 378 -5.93 -24.52 8.66
C ASP A 378 -6.44 -23.07 8.54
N ALA A 379 -6.41 -22.50 7.34
CA ALA A 379 -6.99 -21.18 7.08
C ALA A 379 -8.47 -21.15 7.47
N ASP A 380 -8.85 -20.22 8.36
CA ASP A 380 -10.18 -20.19 8.98
C ASP A 380 -10.83 -18.80 8.97
N GLY A 381 -10.15 -17.80 8.42
CA GLY A 381 -10.59 -16.41 8.34
C GLY A 381 -9.41 -15.45 8.38
N PHE A 382 -9.69 -14.16 8.31
CA PHE A 382 -8.64 -13.14 8.44
C PHE A 382 -8.63 -12.50 9.83
N VAL A 383 -7.53 -11.87 10.18
CA VAL A 383 -7.41 -11.02 11.36
C VAL A 383 -7.35 -9.56 10.87
N PRO A 384 -8.18 -8.64 11.39
CA PRO A 384 -8.15 -7.24 10.99
C PRO A 384 -6.86 -6.54 11.42
N GLY A 385 -6.52 -5.45 10.75
CA GLY A 385 -5.34 -4.65 11.12
C GLY A 385 -5.52 -3.17 10.85
N GLU A 386 -4.79 -2.36 11.60
CA GLU A 386 -4.61 -0.92 11.41
C GLU A 386 -3.37 -0.63 10.59
N GLY A 387 -3.31 0.52 9.98
CA GLY A 387 -2.08 1.01 9.37
C GLY A 387 -2.30 2.06 8.30
N ALA A 388 -1.21 2.67 7.91
CA ALA A 388 -1.15 3.65 6.86
C ALA A 388 0.14 3.49 6.04
N GLY A 389 0.03 3.68 4.75
CA GLY A 389 1.18 3.73 3.85
C GLY A 389 0.90 4.65 2.69
N LEU A 390 1.91 5.40 2.30
CA LEU A 390 1.87 6.32 1.17
C LEU A 390 3.15 6.20 0.34
N VAL A 391 3.03 6.40 -0.96
CA VAL A 391 4.15 6.51 -1.89
C VAL A 391 4.05 7.76 -2.74
N MET A 392 5.18 8.31 -3.14
CA MET A 392 5.25 9.43 -4.09
C MET A 392 5.59 8.91 -5.48
N LEU A 393 4.75 9.26 -6.45
CA LEU A 393 4.83 8.84 -7.84
C LEU A 393 5.19 10.02 -8.73
N LYS A 394 6.03 9.77 -9.76
CA LYS A 394 6.46 10.77 -10.73
C LYS A 394 6.72 10.10 -12.09
N PRO A 395 6.59 10.78 -13.24
CA PRO A 395 7.04 10.21 -14.50
C PRO A 395 8.50 9.77 -14.42
N LEU A 396 8.81 8.53 -14.82
CA LEU A 396 10.17 7.96 -14.68
C LEU A 396 11.24 8.85 -15.34
N GLU A 397 10.98 9.31 -16.57
CA GLU A 397 11.92 10.17 -17.27
C GLU A 397 12.16 11.50 -16.53
N GLN A 398 11.12 12.06 -15.91
CA GLN A 398 11.26 13.29 -15.13
C GLN A 398 12.03 13.03 -13.84
N ALA A 399 11.74 11.92 -13.14
CA ALA A 399 12.47 11.53 -11.93
C ALA A 399 13.97 11.36 -12.21
N LEU A 400 14.32 10.71 -13.33
CA LEU A 400 15.72 10.52 -13.74
C LEU A 400 16.40 11.86 -14.09
N ARG A 401 15.70 12.78 -14.79
CA ARG A 401 16.23 14.11 -15.10
C ARG A 401 16.47 14.96 -13.86
N ASP A 402 15.55 14.88 -12.91
CA ASP A 402 15.61 15.66 -11.66
C ASP A 402 16.58 15.06 -10.63
N GLY A 403 17.08 13.85 -10.90
CA GLY A 403 17.99 13.12 -10.00
C GLY A 403 17.30 12.52 -8.78
N ASP A 404 15.98 12.33 -8.85
CA ASP A 404 15.19 11.75 -7.75
C ASP A 404 15.63 10.30 -7.46
N PRO A 405 15.46 9.82 -6.21
CA PRO A 405 15.67 8.42 -5.87
C PRO A 405 14.56 7.56 -6.49
N VAL A 406 14.86 6.80 -7.54
CA VAL A 406 13.91 5.82 -8.09
C VAL A 406 14.03 4.53 -7.29
N LEU A 407 12.98 4.18 -6.53
CA LEU A 407 12.92 2.99 -5.68
C LEU A 407 12.43 1.77 -6.45
N ALA A 408 11.43 1.96 -7.32
CA ALA A 408 10.86 0.96 -8.21
C ALA A 408 10.09 1.66 -9.34
N VAL A 409 9.64 0.89 -10.33
CA VAL A 409 8.87 1.38 -11.47
C VAL A 409 7.53 0.66 -11.55
N LEU A 410 6.42 1.39 -11.48
CA LEU A 410 5.09 0.88 -11.77
C LEU A 410 4.94 0.74 -13.30
N LYS A 411 5.03 -0.49 -13.79
CA LYS A 411 4.96 -0.82 -15.23
C LYS A 411 3.55 -0.82 -15.76
N ALA A 412 2.63 -1.39 -14.99
CA ALA A 412 1.23 -1.49 -15.36
C ALA A 412 0.35 -1.52 -14.12
N SER A 413 -0.83 -0.96 -14.25
CA SER A 413 -1.89 -1.02 -13.24
C SER A 413 -3.24 -1.13 -13.91
N GLY A 414 -4.16 -1.88 -13.33
CA GLY A 414 -5.51 -2.05 -13.84
C GLY A 414 -6.51 -2.26 -12.72
N ILE A 415 -7.74 -1.87 -13.01
CA ILE A 415 -8.91 -2.10 -12.16
C ILE A 415 -10.07 -2.63 -12.99
N ASN A 416 -10.91 -3.46 -12.39
CA ASN A 416 -12.21 -3.85 -12.93
C ASN A 416 -13.21 -4.09 -11.79
N ASN A 417 -14.38 -4.61 -12.15
CA ASN A 417 -15.37 -5.07 -11.19
C ASN A 417 -15.79 -6.50 -11.53
N ASP A 418 -16.09 -7.31 -10.51
CA ASP A 418 -16.53 -8.71 -10.64
C ASP A 418 -17.85 -8.87 -11.42
N GLY A 419 -18.62 -7.78 -11.57
CA GLY A 419 -19.94 -7.85 -12.18
C GLY A 419 -20.91 -8.74 -11.40
N HIS A 420 -21.59 -9.65 -12.09
CA HIS A 420 -22.42 -10.65 -11.43
C HIS A 420 -21.56 -11.68 -10.71
N SER A 421 -21.80 -11.85 -9.42
CA SER A 421 -21.20 -12.89 -8.58
C SER A 421 -22.31 -13.63 -7.81
N ILE A 422 -21.95 -14.72 -7.12
CA ILE A 422 -22.89 -15.52 -6.32
C ILE A 422 -23.51 -14.70 -5.17
N GLY A 423 -22.84 -13.62 -4.76
CA GLY A 423 -23.28 -12.68 -3.74
C GLY A 423 -22.32 -11.52 -3.65
N VAL A 424 -22.81 -10.37 -3.15
CA VAL A 424 -22.04 -9.11 -3.07
C VAL A 424 -20.66 -9.27 -2.42
N MET A 425 -20.53 -10.27 -1.54
CA MET A 425 -19.31 -10.51 -0.76
C MET A 425 -18.44 -11.66 -1.33
N ALA A 426 -18.93 -12.38 -2.34
CA ALA A 426 -18.22 -13.54 -2.89
C ALA A 426 -17.26 -13.10 -4.00
N PRO A 427 -15.97 -13.51 -3.95
CA PRO A 427 -15.03 -13.22 -5.02
C PRO A 427 -15.44 -13.90 -6.33
N ASN A 428 -15.18 -13.25 -7.45
CA ASN A 428 -15.37 -13.82 -8.78
C ASN A 428 -13.99 -14.10 -9.43
N PRO A 429 -13.49 -15.35 -9.45
CA PRO A 429 -12.20 -15.68 -10.06
C PRO A 429 -12.13 -15.34 -11.56
N ASP A 430 -13.25 -15.39 -12.29
CA ASP A 430 -13.27 -15.02 -13.69
C ASP A 430 -13.04 -13.51 -13.89
N GLY A 431 -13.68 -12.66 -13.07
CA GLY A 431 -13.41 -11.22 -13.06
C GLY A 431 -11.95 -10.89 -12.73
N GLN A 432 -11.39 -11.58 -11.74
CA GLN A 432 -9.97 -11.45 -11.39
C GLN A 432 -9.06 -11.89 -12.54
N ARG A 433 -9.33 -13.06 -13.16
CA ARG A 433 -8.58 -13.56 -14.31
C ARG A 433 -8.62 -12.59 -15.50
N GLU A 434 -9.81 -12.08 -15.84
CA GLU A 434 -9.97 -11.12 -16.94
C GLU A 434 -9.19 -9.84 -16.72
N LEU A 435 -9.16 -9.31 -15.51
CA LEU A 435 -8.33 -8.15 -15.16
C LEU A 435 -6.86 -8.43 -15.43
N ILE A 436 -6.35 -9.56 -14.91
CA ILE A 436 -4.95 -9.94 -15.03
C ILE A 436 -4.58 -10.10 -16.52
N GLU A 437 -5.32 -10.93 -17.26
CA GLU A 437 -5.07 -11.18 -18.70
C GLU A 437 -5.09 -9.89 -19.52
N SER A 438 -6.12 -9.05 -19.33
CA SER A 438 -6.27 -7.81 -20.09
C SER A 438 -5.14 -6.82 -19.81
N LEU A 439 -4.64 -6.76 -18.57
CA LEU A 439 -3.53 -5.89 -18.21
C LEU A 439 -2.23 -6.30 -18.91
N TYR A 440 -1.87 -7.60 -18.86
CA TYR A 440 -0.66 -8.09 -19.54
C TYR A 440 -0.73 -7.89 -21.05
N ILE A 441 -1.89 -8.14 -21.67
CA ILE A 441 -2.10 -7.93 -23.11
C ILE A 441 -1.99 -6.45 -23.46
N ARG A 442 -2.68 -5.57 -22.72
CA ARG A 442 -2.73 -4.13 -22.99
C ARG A 442 -1.37 -3.47 -22.93
N HIS A 443 -0.54 -3.86 -21.96
CA HIS A 443 0.78 -3.30 -21.73
C HIS A 443 1.92 -4.10 -22.37
N ASN A 444 1.60 -5.08 -23.22
CA ASN A 444 2.58 -5.96 -23.88
C ASN A 444 3.58 -6.57 -22.88
N LEU A 445 3.09 -7.03 -21.72
CA LEU A 445 3.87 -7.69 -20.69
C LEU A 445 3.69 -9.21 -20.76
N SER A 446 4.63 -9.95 -20.21
CA SER A 446 4.54 -11.40 -20.06
C SER A 446 4.57 -11.79 -18.58
N PRO A 447 3.65 -12.64 -18.11
CA PRO A 447 3.75 -13.23 -16.78
C PRO A 447 5.03 -14.04 -16.56
N ALA A 448 5.68 -14.52 -17.63
CA ALA A 448 6.98 -15.20 -17.54
C ALA A 448 8.12 -14.29 -17.06
N ASP A 449 7.93 -12.98 -17.11
CA ASP A 449 8.88 -12.01 -16.55
C ASP A 449 8.59 -11.66 -15.07
N VAL A 450 7.56 -12.27 -14.44
CA VAL A 450 7.20 -12.09 -13.03
C VAL A 450 7.76 -13.25 -12.22
N GLN A 451 8.51 -12.95 -11.16
CA GLN A 451 9.10 -13.97 -10.28
C GLN A 451 8.43 -14.01 -8.90
N TYR A 452 7.68 -12.97 -8.54
CA TYR A 452 6.99 -12.89 -7.25
C TYR A 452 5.58 -12.34 -7.42
N VAL A 453 4.62 -12.92 -6.70
CA VAL A 453 3.24 -12.41 -6.58
C VAL A 453 2.95 -12.08 -5.12
N GLU A 454 2.68 -10.82 -4.83
CA GLU A 454 2.05 -10.40 -3.58
C GLU A 454 0.54 -10.55 -3.76
N ALA A 455 -0.01 -11.60 -3.23
CA ALA A 455 -1.42 -11.94 -3.36
C ALA A 455 -2.31 -11.08 -2.46
N HIS A 456 -3.58 -10.98 -2.82
CA HIS A 456 -4.59 -10.48 -1.90
C HIS A 456 -4.62 -11.35 -0.62
N GLY A 457 -4.60 -12.67 -0.75
CA GLY A 457 -4.31 -13.65 0.31
C GLY A 457 -4.85 -13.29 1.67
N THR A 458 -6.11 -13.63 1.96
CA THR A 458 -6.80 -13.25 3.21
C THR A 458 -6.78 -14.33 4.28
N GLY A 459 -6.32 -15.54 3.97
CA GLY A 459 -6.37 -16.67 4.89
C GLY A 459 -7.78 -17.24 5.05
N THR A 460 -8.65 -17.02 4.08
CA THR A 460 -10.00 -17.57 4.09
C THR A 460 -10.08 -18.85 3.29
N LYS A 461 -10.94 -19.80 3.71
CA LYS A 461 -11.09 -21.12 3.09
C LYS A 461 -11.39 -21.10 1.59
N ILE A 462 -11.94 -19.99 1.10
CA ILE A 462 -12.39 -19.85 -0.29
C ILE A 462 -11.62 -18.76 -1.02
N GLY A 463 -11.30 -17.66 -0.36
CA GLY A 463 -10.62 -16.54 -0.99
C GLY A 463 -9.27 -16.93 -1.58
N ASP A 464 -8.44 -17.61 -0.80
CA ASP A 464 -7.11 -18.02 -1.25
C ASP A 464 -7.16 -19.02 -2.43
N PRO A 465 -8.00 -20.10 -2.41
CA PRO A 465 -8.16 -20.97 -3.56
C PRO A 465 -8.72 -20.26 -4.81
N SER A 466 -9.67 -19.34 -4.64
CA SER A 466 -10.24 -18.57 -5.76
C SER A 466 -9.19 -17.70 -6.44
N GLU A 467 -8.37 -17.01 -5.66
CA GLU A 467 -7.29 -16.16 -6.18
C GLU A 467 -6.21 -16.97 -6.90
N VAL A 468 -5.71 -18.04 -6.27
CA VAL A 468 -4.69 -18.91 -6.88
C VAL A 468 -5.21 -19.53 -8.18
N ARG A 469 -6.48 -19.92 -8.23
CA ARG A 469 -7.13 -20.41 -9.46
C ARG A 469 -7.20 -19.33 -10.54
N ALA A 470 -7.58 -18.11 -10.19
CA ALA A 470 -7.63 -16.98 -11.14
C ALA A 470 -6.24 -16.70 -11.72
N LEU A 471 -5.22 -16.63 -10.87
CA LEU A 471 -3.83 -16.44 -11.26
C LEU A 471 -3.30 -17.58 -12.14
N ASP A 472 -3.54 -18.84 -11.75
CA ASP A 472 -3.11 -20.02 -12.52
C ASP A 472 -3.76 -20.04 -13.91
N SER A 473 -5.06 -19.79 -13.96
CA SER A 473 -5.81 -19.74 -15.23
C SER A 473 -5.31 -18.61 -16.12
N ALA A 474 -5.07 -17.42 -15.55
CA ALA A 474 -4.51 -16.30 -16.31
C ALA A 474 -3.11 -16.61 -16.84
N PHE A 475 -2.24 -17.23 -16.04
CA PHE A 475 -0.84 -17.48 -16.40
C PHE A 475 -0.65 -18.70 -17.32
N LYS A 476 -1.56 -19.65 -17.34
CA LYS A 476 -1.53 -20.82 -18.25
C LYS A 476 -1.39 -20.42 -19.73
N ARG A 477 -2.01 -19.33 -20.13
CA ARG A 477 -1.93 -18.82 -21.50
C ARG A 477 -0.49 -18.58 -21.99
N TRP A 478 0.44 -18.29 -21.09
CA TRP A 478 1.85 -18.01 -21.39
C TRP A 478 2.79 -19.18 -21.13
N GLY A 479 2.27 -20.35 -20.74
CA GLY A 479 3.04 -21.59 -20.64
C GLY A 479 4.14 -21.56 -19.58
N LEU A 480 3.90 -20.93 -18.41
CA LEU A 480 4.87 -20.87 -17.32
C LEU A 480 5.21 -22.26 -16.80
N LEU A 481 6.46 -22.41 -16.36
CA LEU A 481 6.91 -23.63 -15.70
C LEU A 481 6.23 -23.76 -14.33
N ARG A 482 5.97 -25.01 -13.92
CA ARG A 482 5.44 -25.29 -12.58
C ARG A 482 6.44 -24.83 -11.52
N GLN A 483 5.94 -24.29 -10.41
CA GLN A 483 6.72 -23.83 -9.26
C GLN A 483 7.88 -22.88 -9.64
N SER A 484 7.61 -21.92 -10.56
CA SER A 484 8.59 -20.95 -11.05
C SER A 484 8.38 -19.54 -10.50
N VAL A 485 7.22 -19.28 -9.84
CA VAL A 485 6.85 -17.96 -9.31
C VAL A 485 6.58 -18.07 -7.82
N ALA A 486 7.30 -17.34 -7.00
CA ALA A 486 7.02 -17.27 -5.57
C ALA A 486 5.70 -16.49 -5.32
N ILE A 487 4.90 -16.94 -4.36
CA ILE A 487 3.67 -16.25 -3.94
C ILE A 487 3.67 -16.04 -2.44
N GLY A 488 3.21 -14.88 -1.99
CA GLY A 488 3.09 -14.55 -0.57
C GLY A 488 2.02 -13.50 -0.31
N SER A 489 1.74 -13.24 0.96
CA SER A 489 0.87 -12.15 1.39
C SER A 489 1.33 -11.59 2.72
N VAL A 490 1.45 -10.27 2.78
CA VAL A 490 1.84 -9.51 3.99
C VAL A 490 0.84 -9.65 5.13
N LYS A 491 -0.40 -10.04 4.81
CA LYS A 491 -1.46 -10.17 5.81
C LYS A 491 -1.18 -11.22 6.88
N ALA A 492 -0.33 -12.20 6.58
CA ALA A 492 0.14 -13.14 7.59
C ALA A 492 0.96 -12.48 8.69
N ASN A 493 1.67 -11.38 8.38
CA ASN A 493 2.56 -10.67 9.31
C ASN A 493 1.84 -9.58 10.13
N ILE A 494 0.90 -8.86 9.53
CA ILE A 494 0.33 -7.63 10.11
C ILE A 494 -1.20 -7.60 10.14
N GLY A 495 -1.86 -8.68 9.70
CA GLY A 495 -3.32 -8.71 9.55
C GLY A 495 -3.80 -8.03 8.27
N HIS A 496 -5.11 -7.95 8.11
CA HIS A 496 -5.76 -7.33 6.97
C HIS A 496 -6.09 -5.86 7.25
N LEU A 497 -5.33 -4.95 6.65
CA LEU A 497 -5.42 -3.51 6.87
C LEU A 497 -6.54 -2.83 6.08
N LEU A 498 -7.54 -3.57 5.59
CA LEU A 498 -8.69 -3.08 4.82
C LEU A 498 -8.28 -2.05 3.75
N GLY A 499 -8.69 -0.78 3.90
CA GLY A 499 -8.36 0.28 2.93
C GLY A 499 -6.84 0.49 2.70
N ALA A 500 -6.01 0.15 3.67
CA ALA A 500 -4.55 0.23 3.57
C ALA A 500 -3.88 -1.11 3.17
N ALA A 501 -4.64 -2.19 2.95
CA ALA A 501 -4.06 -3.52 2.71
C ALA A 501 -3.19 -3.59 1.45
N GLY A 502 -3.64 -2.97 0.36
CA GLY A 502 -2.92 -2.98 -0.90
C GLY A 502 -1.59 -2.24 -0.85
N ILE A 503 -1.54 -1.09 -0.17
CA ILE A 503 -0.30 -0.31 -0.04
C ILE A 503 0.73 -1.01 0.84
N ALA A 504 0.31 -1.78 1.84
CA ALA A 504 1.23 -2.59 2.65
C ALA A 504 1.94 -3.65 1.80
N GLY A 505 1.19 -4.37 0.94
CA GLY A 505 1.76 -5.29 -0.03
C GLY A 505 2.64 -4.59 -1.07
N PHE A 506 2.25 -3.40 -1.52
CA PHE A 506 3.03 -2.61 -2.47
C PHE A 506 4.38 -2.18 -1.87
N ILE A 507 4.40 -1.63 -0.65
CA ILE A 507 5.65 -1.25 0.05
C ILE A 507 6.54 -2.47 0.29
N LYS A 508 5.97 -3.62 0.71
CA LYS A 508 6.72 -4.90 0.82
C LYS A 508 7.40 -5.26 -0.49
N VAL A 509 6.71 -5.17 -1.62
CA VAL A 509 7.25 -5.49 -2.95
C VAL A 509 8.36 -4.50 -3.33
N VAL A 510 8.17 -3.20 -3.12
CA VAL A 510 9.21 -2.18 -3.40
C VAL A 510 10.46 -2.46 -2.59
N MET A 511 10.33 -2.75 -1.28
CA MET A 511 11.47 -3.13 -0.42
C MET A 511 12.16 -4.41 -0.90
N ALA A 512 11.38 -5.42 -1.29
CA ALA A 512 11.92 -6.68 -1.80
C ALA A 512 12.73 -6.49 -3.11
N LEU A 513 12.26 -5.62 -4.01
CA LEU A 513 12.97 -5.24 -5.24
C LEU A 513 14.26 -4.47 -4.95
N GLN A 514 14.23 -3.51 -4.00
CA GLN A 514 15.42 -2.74 -3.62
C GLN A 514 16.52 -3.62 -3.00
N HIS A 515 16.12 -4.51 -2.08
CA HIS A 515 17.04 -5.41 -1.39
C HIS A 515 17.37 -6.66 -2.21
N LYS A 516 16.64 -6.92 -3.31
CA LYS A 516 16.80 -8.12 -4.15
C LYS A 516 16.62 -9.42 -3.37
N ILE A 517 15.69 -9.39 -2.40
CA ILE A 517 15.37 -10.53 -1.51
C ILE A 517 13.85 -10.70 -1.49
N MET A 518 13.39 -11.93 -1.59
CA MET A 518 11.99 -12.30 -1.39
C MET A 518 11.81 -12.74 0.07
N PRO A 519 10.92 -12.09 0.87
CA PRO A 519 10.71 -12.47 2.27
C PRO A 519 9.90 -13.75 2.41
N PRO A 520 9.97 -14.45 3.57
CA PRO A 520 9.23 -15.69 3.80
C PRO A 520 7.72 -15.45 3.90
N GLN A 521 6.95 -16.48 3.59
CA GLN A 521 5.54 -16.59 3.95
C GLN A 521 5.43 -17.30 5.30
N ILE A 522 4.91 -16.61 6.30
CA ILE A 522 4.73 -17.17 7.65
C ILE A 522 3.34 -17.78 7.86
N ASN A 523 3.14 -18.42 8.99
CA ASN A 523 1.86 -19.02 9.43
C ASN A 523 1.31 -20.10 8.49
N VAL A 524 2.20 -20.87 7.83
CA VAL A 524 1.85 -21.99 6.97
C VAL A 524 2.50 -23.26 7.51
N SER A 525 1.78 -24.02 8.32
CA SER A 525 2.22 -25.33 8.80
C SER A 525 2.21 -26.40 7.69
N ALA A 526 1.18 -26.35 6.85
CA ALA A 526 1.02 -27.13 5.63
C ALA A 526 0.21 -26.30 4.62
N PRO A 527 0.58 -26.30 3.32
CA PRO A 527 -0.22 -25.63 2.30
C PRO A 527 -1.62 -26.26 2.18
N ASN A 528 -2.61 -25.42 1.89
CA ASN A 528 -3.97 -25.90 1.64
C ASN A 528 -3.99 -26.81 0.40
N PRO A 529 -4.45 -28.07 0.49
CA PRO A 529 -4.47 -29.00 -0.64
C PRO A 529 -5.30 -28.52 -1.83
N MET A 530 -6.30 -27.66 -1.60
CA MET A 530 -7.13 -27.09 -2.68
C MET A 530 -6.34 -26.15 -3.61
N LEU A 531 -5.21 -25.63 -3.16
CA LEU A 531 -4.35 -24.74 -3.97
C LEU A 531 -3.58 -25.50 -5.04
N LYS A 532 -3.36 -26.81 -4.86
CA LYS A 532 -2.69 -27.72 -5.83
C LYS A 532 -1.38 -27.11 -6.36
N PHE A 533 -0.59 -26.45 -5.50
CA PHE A 533 0.62 -25.73 -5.88
C PHE A 533 1.58 -26.53 -6.77
N GLU A 534 1.64 -27.84 -6.58
CA GLU A 534 2.44 -28.75 -7.41
C GLU A 534 2.01 -28.82 -8.89
N LYS A 535 0.78 -28.33 -9.20
CA LYS A 535 0.24 -28.24 -10.57
C LYS A 535 0.24 -26.84 -11.15
N THR A 536 0.52 -25.83 -10.33
CA THR A 536 0.54 -24.39 -10.69
C THR A 536 1.96 -23.88 -10.89
N PRO A 537 2.18 -22.68 -11.46
CA PRO A 537 3.47 -22.03 -11.47
C PRO A 537 3.92 -21.52 -10.10
N PHE A 538 3.07 -21.54 -9.06
CA PHE A 538 3.31 -20.90 -7.79
C PHE A 538 3.96 -21.82 -6.76
N TYR A 539 4.75 -21.22 -5.84
CA TYR A 539 5.31 -21.90 -4.66
C TYR A 539 5.46 -20.93 -3.50
N LEU A 540 5.44 -21.45 -2.26
CA LEU A 540 5.61 -20.68 -1.03
C LEU A 540 7.06 -20.68 -0.58
N LEU A 541 7.51 -19.53 -0.04
CA LEU A 541 8.84 -19.38 0.54
C LEU A 541 8.79 -19.62 2.06
N ALA A 542 9.44 -20.65 2.54
CA ALA A 542 9.56 -20.94 3.97
C ALA A 542 10.62 -20.09 4.68
N ALA A 543 11.56 -19.51 3.94
CA ALA A 543 12.62 -18.64 4.44
C ALA A 543 12.90 -17.52 3.42
N ALA A 544 13.51 -16.44 3.88
CA ALA A 544 13.98 -15.37 2.98
C ALA A 544 14.96 -15.94 1.95
N GLN A 545 14.80 -15.54 0.70
CA GLN A 545 15.59 -16.01 -0.43
C GLN A 545 16.08 -14.85 -1.27
N GLU A 546 17.31 -14.89 -1.74
CA GLU A 546 17.78 -13.97 -2.78
C GLU A 546 16.84 -14.04 -4.00
N TRP A 547 16.66 -12.90 -4.63
CA TRP A 547 15.81 -12.78 -5.81
C TRP A 547 16.65 -12.84 -7.08
N PRO A 548 16.96 -14.04 -7.60
CA PRO A 548 17.77 -14.18 -8.80
C PRO A 548 16.98 -13.73 -10.03
N VAL A 549 17.70 -13.20 -11.00
CA VAL A 549 17.18 -12.85 -12.32
C VAL A 549 18.23 -13.17 -13.38
N ALA A 550 17.80 -13.63 -14.55
CA ALA A 550 18.69 -13.89 -15.68
C ALA A 550 19.36 -12.59 -16.16
N GLU A 551 20.56 -12.71 -16.69
CA GLU A 551 21.31 -11.56 -17.23
C GLU A 551 20.48 -10.82 -18.31
N GLY A 552 20.44 -9.50 -18.20
CA GLY A 552 19.65 -8.64 -19.09
C GLY A 552 18.15 -8.61 -18.83
N LYS A 553 17.65 -9.31 -17.78
CA LYS A 553 16.28 -9.25 -17.32
C LYS A 553 16.16 -8.41 -16.03
N ALA A 554 14.99 -7.81 -15.83
CA ALA A 554 14.67 -7.07 -14.61
C ALA A 554 13.83 -7.94 -13.66
N ARG A 555 13.96 -7.68 -12.33
CA ARG A 555 13.07 -8.26 -11.32
C ARG A 555 11.70 -7.61 -11.44
N ARG A 556 10.67 -8.43 -11.47
CA ARG A 556 9.28 -7.98 -11.52
C ARG A 556 8.41 -8.74 -10.53
N ALA A 557 7.53 -8.00 -9.89
CA ALA A 557 6.47 -8.57 -9.06
C ALA A 557 5.09 -8.15 -9.58
N ALA A 558 4.12 -9.02 -9.34
CA ALA A 558 2.71 -8.70 -9.47
C ALA A 558 2.08 -8.51 -8.09
N ILE A 559 1.07 -7.65 -8.00
CA ILE A 559 0.37 -7.34 -6.75
C ILE A 559 -1.12 -7.37 -6.98
N ASN A 560 -1.86 -8.08 -6.12
CA ASN A 560 -3.31 -8.17 -6.16
C ASN A 560 -3.94 -7.48 -4.96
N SER A 561 -5.05 -6.83 -5.18
CA SER A 561 -5.97 -6.44 -4.12
C SER A 561 -7.40 -6.51 -4.62
N PHE A 562 -8.22 -7.32 -3.96
CA PHE A 562 -9.60 -7.57 -4.36
C PHE A 562 -10.54 -7.06 -3.28
N GLY A 563 -11.42 -6.12 -3.66
CA GLY A 563 -12.29 -5.42 -2.74
C GLY A 563 -13.56 -6.21 -2.45
N PHE A 564 -13.98 -6.18 -1.22
CA PHE A 564 -15.30 -6.56 -0.77
C PHE A 564 -16.35 -5.67 -1.45
N GLY A 565 -17.12 -6.24 -2.38
CA GLY A 565 -17.97 -5.47 -3.31
C GLY A 565 -17.53 -5.54 -4.76
N GLY A 566 -16.48 -6.34 -5.05
CA GLY A 566 -16.10 -6.77 -6.39
C GLY A 566 -15.14 -5.83 -7.14
N THR A 567 -14.66 -4.75 -6.54
CA THR A 567 -13.63 -3.92 -7.19
C THR A 567 -12.27 -4.55 -7.03
N ASN A 568 -11.67 -4.98 -8.13
CA ASN A 568 -10.37 -5.63 -8.19
C ASN A 568 -9.29 -4.66 -8.68
N SER A 569 -8.06 -4.84 -8.20
CA SER A 569 -6.87 -4.17 -8.70
C SER A 569 -5.72 -5.15 -8.85
N HIS A 570 -5.00 -5.03 -9.97
CA HIS A 570 -3.79 -5.78 -10.29
C HIS A 570 -2.71 -4.85 -10.83
N MET A 571 -1.47 -5.04 -10.36
CA MET A 571 -0.34 -4.20 -10.73
C MET A 571 0.90 -5.02 -11.03
N VAL A 572 1.77 -4.50 -11.90
CA VAL A 572 3.10 -5.03 -12.16
C VAL A 572 4.14 -3.97 -11.82
N VAL A 573 5.05 -4.31 -10.93
CA VAL A 573 6.14 -3.44 -10.44
C VAL A 573 7.47 -4.05 -10.82
N GLU A 574 8.39 -3.22 -11.31
CA GLU A 574 9.73 -3.58 -11.77
C GLU A 574 10.79 -2.91 -10.89
N GLU A 575 11.94 -3.54 -10.73
CA GLU A 575 13.08 -2.91 -10.05
C GLU A 575 13.51 -1.60 -10.72
N ALA A 576 14.11 -0.71 -9.95
CA ALA A 576 14.64 0.54 -10.46
C ALA A 576 15.70 0.28 -11.57
N PRO A 577 15.75 1.10 -12.62
CA PRO A 577 16.82 1.03 -13.59
C PRO A 577 18.18 1.25 -12.91
N ALA A 578 19.20 0.52 -13.37
CA ALA A 578 20.54 0.75 -12.87
C ALA A 578 20.89 2.25 -13.07
N ARG A 579 21.32 2.91 -11.98
CA ARG A 579 21.87 4.26 -12.12
C ARG A 579 23.02 4.21 -13.11
N ALA A 580 22.90 4.95 -14.23
CA ALA A 580 24.09 5.24 -15.01
C ALA A 580 25.09 5.85 -14.03
N SER A 581 26.27 5.24 -13.91
CA SER A 581 27.36 5.87 -13.18
C SER A 581 27.48 7.26 -13.78
N ALA A 582 27.04 8.28 -13.05
CA ALA A 582 27.40 9.64 -13.39
C ALA A 582 28.91 9.60 -13.49
N GLY A 583 29.45 9.73 -14.70
CA GLY A 583 30.89 9.76 -14.88
C GLY A 583 31.40 10.69 -13.81
N GLU A 584 32.42 10.26 -13.08
CA GLU A 584 33.08 11.05 -12.06
C GLU A 584 33.47 12.40 -12.68
N ALA A 585 32.50 13.33 -12.71
CA ALA A 585 32.84 14.72 -12.87
C ALA A 585 33.72 14.98 -11.63
N GLU A 586 35.02 15.15 -11.83
CA GLU A 586 35.94 15.61 -10.81
C GLU A 586 35.37 16.89 -10.20
N GLN A 587 34.46 16.73 -9.24
CA GLN A 587 34.05 17.86 -8.42
C GLN A 587 35.25 18.17 -7.54
N PRO A 588 35.68 19.43 -7.49
CA PRO A 588 36.78 19.80 -6.62
C PRO A 588 36.42 19.37 -5.21
N VAL A 589 37.25 18.50 -4.64
CA VAL A 589 37.08 18.00 -3.26
C VAL A 589 37.11 19.20 -2.33
N ARG A 590 35.96 19.60 -1.81
CA ARG A 590 35.90 20.66 -0.81
C ARG A 590 36.55 20.15 0.48
N ALA A 591 37.51 20.91 1.00
CA ALA A 591 38.17 20.56 2.25
C ALA A 591 37.26 20.67 3.48
N LYS A 592 36.14 21.43 3.37
CA LYS A 592 35.20 21.66 4.46
C LYS A 592 33.78 21.76 3.91
N HIS A 593 32.84 21.28 4.70
CA HIS A 593 31.40 21.30 4.41
C HIS A 593 30.65 22.03 5.54
N VAL A 594 29.56 22.70 5.19
CA VAL A 594 28.64 23.29 6.17
C VAL A 594 27.46 22.37 6.29
N ILE A 595 27.04 22.07 7.52
CA ILE A 595 25.78 21.38 7.81
C ILE A 595 24.87 22.28 8.64
N GLY A 596 23.59 22.30 8.32
CA GLY A 596 22.55 22.97 9.08
C GLY A 596 21.46 21.98 9.44
N LEU A 597 21.15 21.84 10.72
CA LEU A 597 20.00 21.09 11.21
C LEU A 597 18.97 22.05 11.79
N SER A 598 17.69 21.68 11.67
CA SER A 598 16.63 22.46 12.29
C SER A 598 15.48 21.58 12.76
N ALA A 599 14.74 22.07 13.76
CA ALA A 599 13.53 21.42 14.29
C ALA A 599 12.55 22.48 14.83
N GLN A 600 11.33 22.04 15.13
CA GLN A 600 10.28 22.90 15.66
C GLN A 600 10.52 23.28 17.11
N THR A 601 11.21 22.46 17.89
CA THR A 601 11.57 22.70 19.28
C THR A 601 13.06 22.41 19.52
N GLU A 602 13.63 23.00 20.57
CA GLU A 602 15.02 22.71 20.96
C GLU A 602 15.23 21.24 21.30
N HIS A 603 14.28 20.64 22.01
CA HIS A 603 14.33 19.22 22.34
C HIS A 603 14.36 18.33 21.09
N ALA A 604 13.48 18.57 20.12
CA ALA A 604 13.45 17.83 18.86
C ALA A 604 14.75 18.02 18.06
N LEU A 605 15.36 19.22 18.11
CA LEU A 605 16.65 19.48 17.47
C LEU A 605 17.77 18.65 18.11
N GLN A 606 17.81 18.61 19.44
CA GLN A 606 18.79 17.80 20.17
C GLN A 606 18.64 16.31 19.84
N GLN A 607 17.42 15.79 19.79
CA GLN A 607 17.14 14.42 19.37
C GLN A 607 17.63 14.15 17.94
N LYS A 608 17.29 15.02 16.99
CA LYS A 608 17.74 14.91 15.61
C LYS A 608 19.28 14.91 15.49
N MET A 609 19.97 15.72 16.27
CA MET A 609 21.44 15.74 16.32
C MET A 609 22.00 14.39 16.78
N LEU A 610 21.46 13.82 17.87
CA LEU A 610 21.89 12.54 18.42
C LEU A 610 21.57 11.37 17.47
N GLU A 611 20.40 11.37 16.85
CA GLU A 611 19.99 10.36 15.88
C GLU A 611 20.87 10.37 14.62
N LEU A 612 21.19 11.57 14.10
CA LEU A 612 22.10 11.70 12.98
C LEU A 612 23.52 11.23 13.35
N ALA A 613 24.00 11.55 14.55
CA ALA A 613 25.29 11.06 15.03
C ALA A 613 25.32 9.52 15.10
N ALA A 614 24.30 8.91 15.71
CA ALA A 614 24.17 7.46 15.82
C ALA A 614 24.05 6.78 14.44
N PHE A 615 23.34 7.38 13.50
CA PHE A 615 23.24 6.92 12.12
C PHE A 615 24.61 6.92 11.44
N LEU A 616 25.36 8.00 11.56
CA LEU A 616 26.69 8.14 10.96
C LEU A 616 27.74 7.20 11.60
N GLU A 617 27.61 6.87 12.89
CA GLU A 617 28.46 5.85 13.53
C GLU A 617 28.26 4.46 12.92
N GLN A 618 27.02 4.13 12.54
CA GLN A 618 26.67 2.84 11.91
C GLN A 618 26.95 2.82 10.40
N HIS A 619 26.95 3.98 9.76
CA HIS A 619 27.01 4.16 8.30
C HIS A 619 28.09 5.18 7.91
N GLY A 620 29.30 5.02 8.43
CA GLY A 620 30.41 5.97 8.22
C GLY A 620 30.99 6.01 6.80
N ASP A 621 30.50 5.18 5.90
CA ASP A 621 30.85 5.10 4.48
C ASP A 621 30.10 6.11 3.58
N TYR A 622 29.07 6.78 4.10
CA TYR A 622 28.37 7.81 3.34
C TYR A 622 29.29 9.03 3.07
N PRO A 623 29.32 9.56 1.82
CA PRO A 623 30.07 10.77 1.52
C PRO A 623 29.60 11.96 2.36
N LEU A 624 30.50 12.62 3.06
CA LEU A 624 30.18 13.80 3.90
C LEU A 624 29.46 14.90 3.11
N ALA A 625 29.86 15.08 1.84
CA ALA A 625 29.23 16.05 0.95
C ALA A 625 27.72 15.78 0.76
N ASP A 626 27.36 14.51 0.60
CA ASP A 626 25.96 14.08 0.37
C ASP A 626 25.12 14.24 1.62
N VAL A 627 25.69 13.89 2.80
CA VAL A 627 25.05 14.11 4.11
C VAL A 627 24.76 15.60 4.31
N CYS A 628 25.77 16.45 4.14
CA CYS A 628 25.62 17.90 4.30
C CYS A 628 24.65 18.50 3.27
N TYR A 629 24.70 18.04 2.02
CA TYR A 629 23.79 18.49 0.99
C TYR A 629 22.33 18.13 1.34
N THR A 630 22.08 16.89 1.73
CA THR A 630 20.74 16.39 2.09
C THR A 630 20.14 17.21 3.23
N GLU A 631 20.88 17.41 4.32
CA GLU A 631 20.38 18.19 5.47
C GLU A 631 20.14 19.68 5.12
N ASN A 632 20.96 20.27 4.26
CA ASN A 632 20.82 21.66 3.88
C ASN A 632 19.74 21.92 2.81
N ALA A 633 19.56 21.00 1.85
CA ALA A 633 18.75 21.23 0.66
C ALA A 633 17.40 20.48 0.69
N ALA A 634 17.38 19.29 1.30
CA ALA A 634 16.25 18.38 1.25
C ALA A 634 15.44 18.34 2.57
N ARG A 635 15.70 19.27 3.49
CA ARG A 635 14.98 19.36 4.76
C ARG A 635 14.30 20.70 4.91
N THR A 636 13.16 20.67 5.59
CA THR A 636 12.40 21.89 5.89
C THR A 636 13.14 22.73 6.92
N ALA A 637 13.33 24.03 6.62
CA ALA A 637 13.94 24.97 7.55
C ALA A 637 12.95 25.35 8.66
N LEU A 638 13.29 25.03 9.91
CA LEU A 638 12.48 25.23 11.11
C LEU A 638 13.13 26.26 12.07
N PRO A 639 12.41 26.75 13.09
CA PRO A 639 12.89 27.86 13.94
C PRO A 639 14.16 27.57 14.75
N HIS A 640 14.25 26.39 15.38
CA HIS A 640 15.42 26.01 16.18
C HIS A 640 16.49 25.44 15.26
N ARG A 641 17.73 25.94 15.34
CA ARG A 641 18.79 25.64 14.37
C ARG A 641 20.12 25.30 15.04
N PHE A 642 20.83 24.38 14.40
CA PHE A 642 22.23 24.06 14.69
C PHE A 642 23.03 24.17 13.38
N HIS A 643 24.23 24.74 13.43
CA HIS A 643 25.13 24.84 12.29
C HIS A 643 26.54 24.43 12.69
N ALA A 644 27.21 23.70 11.82
CA ALA A 644 28.60 23.36 11.99
C ALA A 644 29.33 23.37 10.65
N VAL A 645 30.63 23.65 10.71
CA VAL A 645 31.58 23.45 9.59
C VAL A 645 32.39 22.21 9.92
N THR A 646 32.45 21.26 9.01
CA THR A 646 33.07 19.95 9.25
C THR A 646 33.94 19.54 8.05
N ASP A 647 34.98 18.74 8.29
CA ASP A 647 35.89 18.21 7.27
C ASP A 647 35.87 16.69 7.16
N SER A 648 35.26 16.00 8.12
CA SER A 648 35.16 14.55 8.15
C SER A 648 33.88 14.09 8.83
N VAL A 649 33.44 12.86 8.59
CA VAL A 649 32.30 12.24 9.26
C VAL A 649 32.54 12.15 10.77
N GLN A 650 33.75 11.84 11.20
CA GLN A 650 34.13 11.76 12.60
C GLN A 650 34.08 13.13 13.31
N ASP A 651 34.56 14.18 12.65
CA ASP A 651 34.45 15.55 13.16
C ASP A 651 32.99 15.98 13.29
N LEU A 652 32.16 15.61 12.29
CA LEU A 652 30.71 15.85 12.34
C LEU A 652 30.04 15.15 13.53
N ILE A 653 30.29 13.85 13.72
CA ILE A 653 29.74 13.09 14.85
C ILE A 653 30.08 13.77 16.18
N GLY A 654 31.36 14.14 16.40
CA GLY A 654 31.77 14.85 17.60
C GLY A 654 31.04 16.18 17.83
N LYS A 655 30.82 16.95 16.76
CA LYS A 655 30.06 18.23 16.80
C LYS A 655 28.57 18.03 17.06
N LEU A 656 27.96 16.96 16.53
CA LEU A 656 26.57 16.63 16.80
C LEU A 656 26.33 16.19 18.25
N GLN A 657 27.26 15.43 18.83
CA GLN A 657 27.17 14.94 20.21
C GLN A 657 27.43 16.03 21.26
N THR A 658 28.30 17.00 20.98
CA THR A 658 28.71 18.04 21.92
C THR A 658 28.20 19.42 21.57
N GLY A 659 27.59 19.58 20.41
CA GLY A 659 27.12 20.87 19.90
C GLY A 659 25.94 21.41 20.71
N VAL A 660 25.86 22.72 20.78
CA VAL A 660 24.75 23.46 21.40
C VAL A 660 23.93 24.13 20.31
N PRO A 661 22.60 23.95 20.30
CA PRO A 661 21.71 24.68 19.40
C PRO A 661 21.87 26.20 19.55
N ALA A 662 21.50 26.95 18.50
CA ALA A 662 21.46 28.41 18.59
C ALA A 662 20.53 28.87 19.71
N ALA A 663 20.99 29.84 20.51
CA ALA A 663 20.33 30.24 21.76
C ALA A 663 18.92 30.87 21.58
N ALA A 664 18.53 31.22 20.35
CA ALA A 664 17.21 31.78 20.07
C ALA A 664 16.64 31.21 18.75
N PRO A 665 15.33 30.96 18.71
CA PRO A 665 14.66 30.53 17.48
C PRO A 665 14.71 31.65 16.43
N VAL A 666 14.87 31.27 15.16
CA VAL A 666 14.86 32.19 14.02
C VAL A 666 13.43 32.43 13.58
N SER A 667 12.90 33.62 13.81
CA SER A 667 11.52 33.98 13.46
C SER A 667 11.39 34.65 12.10
N HIS A 668 12.47 35.20 11.56
CA HIS A 668 12.48 35.88 10.25
C HIS A 668 13.89 35.87 9.66
N SER A 669 14.01 36.06 8.36
CA SER A 669 15.30 36.24 7.71
C SER A 669 15.90 37.58 8.15
N PRO A 670 17.13 37.57 8.69
CA PRO A 670 17.78 38.81 9.06
C PRO A 670 18.07 39.68 7.83
N ALA A 671 18.00 40.99 8.00
CA ALA A 671 18.51 41.90 6.99
C ALA A 671 20.02 41.73 6.84
N MET A 672 20.49 41.57 5.60
CA MET A 672 21.91 41.40 5.31
C MET A 672 22.47 42.71 4.72
N ALA A 673 23.64 43.11 5.19
CA ALA A 673 24.42 44.19 4.60
C ALA A 673 25.72 43.59 3.99
N LEU A 674 25.93 43.82 2.73
CA LEU A 674 27.17 43.46 2.06
C LEU A 674 28.15 44.68 2.16
N MET A 675 29.31 44.41 2.75
CA MET A 675 30.35 45.41 2.87
C MET A 675 31.48 45.11 1.88
N PHE A 676 31.82 46.09 1.07
CA PHE A 676 32.93 45.98 0.14
C PHE A 676 34.10 46.81 0.65
N THR A 677 35.30 46.27 0.57
CA THR A 677 36.53 46.97 0.95
C THR A 677 36.83 48.06 -0.07
N GLY A 678 37.42 49.18 0.40
CA GLY A 678 37.88 50.23 -0.46
C GLY A 678 39.33 49.97 -0.97
N GLN A 679 39.84 50.94 -1.74
CA GLN A 679 41.21 50.96 -2.23
C GLN A 679 42.21 50.87 -1.06
N GLY A 680 43.25 50.05 -1.21
CA GLY A 680 44.30 49.87 -0.20
C GLY A 680 44.15 48.61 0.66
N SER A 681 43.07 47.84 0.50
CA SER A 681 42.84 46.57 1.22
C SER A 681 43.39 45.33 0.47
N GLN A 682 43.96 45.51 -0.72
CA GLN A 682 44.48 44.44 -1.57
C GLN A 682 45.80 43.90 -1.02
N TYR A 683 45.97 42.56 -1.11
CA TYR A 683 47.22 41.87 -0.78
C TYR A 683 47.47 40.76 -1.79
N ALA A 684 48.74 40.36 -1.98
CA ALA A 684 49.13 39.31 -2.91
C ALA A 684 48.46 37.98 -2.55
N GLY A 685 47.85 37.32 -3.54
CA GLY A 685 47.10 36.08 -3.34
C GLY A 685 45.68 36.25 -2.74
N MET A 686 45.17 37.51 -2.67
CA MET A 686 43.80 37.75 -2.23
C MET A 686 42.79 37.05 -3.15
N GLY A 687 42.00 36.17 -2.59
CA GLY A 687 41.00 35.39 -3.34
C GLY A 687 41.53 34.09 -3.96
N ARG A 688 42.85 33.77 -3.90
CA ARG A 688 43.44 32.59 -4.51
C ARG A 688 42.78 31.29 -4.09
N ALA A 689 42.53 31.09 -2.81
CA ALA A 689 41.85 29.92 -2.28
C ALA A 689 40.42 29.78 -2.80
N LEU A 690 39.71 30.90 -2.99
CA LEU A 690 38.36 30.93 -3.58
C LEU A 690 38.42 30.61 -5.09
N TYR A 691 39.43 31.16 -5.77
CA TYR A 691 39.63 30.95 -7.20
C TYR A 691 39.95 29.49 -7.49
N ASP A 692 40.80 28.84 -6.69
CA ASP A 692 41.15 27.45 -6.83
C ASP A 692 40.04 26.50 -6.40
N GLY A 693 39.29 26.85 -5.34
CA GLY A 693 38.30 25.96 -4.69
C GLY A 693 36.85 26.14 -5.10
N LEU A 694 36.49 27.30 -5.72
CA LEU A 694 35.07 27.61 -6.03
C LEU A 694 34.89 27.88 -7.54
N PRO A 695 34.33 26.96 -8.32
CA PRO A 695 34.13 27.11 -9.77
C PRO A 695 33.34 28.39 -10.15
N ALA A 696 32.31 28.74 -9.36
CA ALA A 696 31.53 29.96 -9.61
C ALA A 696 32.36 31.23 -9.41
N PHE A 697 33.22 31.27 -8.37
CA PHE A 697 34.12 32.39 -8.14
C PHE A 697 35.14 32.48 -9.27
N ARG A 698 35.78 31.38 -9.65
CA ARG A 698 36.71 31.30 -10.78
C ARG A 698 36.07 31.86 -12.06
N LYS A 699 34.88 31.32 -12.45
CA LYS A 699 34.14 31.75 -13.62
C LYS A 699 33.91 33.29 -13.64
N ASN A 700 33.54 33.86 -12.49
CA ASN A 700 33.28 35.28 -12.39
C ASN A 700 34.58 36.10 -12.47
N VAL A 701 35.67 35.66 -11.83
CA VAL A 701 36.97 36.31 -11.92
C VAL A 701 37.53 36.26 -13.35
N ASP A 702 37.42 35.09 -14.02
CA ASP A 702 37.82 34.96 -15.42
C ASP A 702 37.03 35.87 -16.35
N ALA A 703 35.71 36.00 -16.14
CA ALA A 703 34.86 36.91 -16.89
C ALA A 703 35.28 38.40 -16.66
N CYS A 704 35.54 38.76 -15.40
CA CYS A 704 36.07 40.09 -15.06
C CYS A 704 37.46 40.32 -15.69
N SER A 705 38.36 39.33 -15.60
CA SER A 705 39.69 39.41 -16.21
C SER A 705 39.61 39.65 -17.72
N ALA A 706 38.76 38.91 -18.42
CA ALA A 706 38.54 39.11 -19.85
C ALA A 706 37.94 40.47 -20.19
N ALA A 707 37.02 41.00 -19.35
CA ALA A 707 36.43 42.30 -19.55
C ALA A 707 37.43 43.47 -19.33
N PHE A 708 38.40 43.29 -18.46
CA PHE A 708 39.44 44.28 -18.17
C PHE A 708 40.68 44.18 -19.08
N GLU A 709 40.87 43.06 -19.79
CA GLU A 709 42.03 42.82 -20.66
C GLU A 709 42.31 43.99 -21.66
N PRO A 710 41.31 44.67 -22.26
CA PRO A 710 41.56 45.82 -23.14
C PRO A 710 42.09 47.08 -22.42
N TYR A 711 42.01 47.11 -21.09
CA TYR A 711 42.29 48.29 -20.27
C TYR A 711 43.49 48.12 -19.32
N LEU A 712 44.02 46.91 -19.22
CA LEU A 712 45.12 46.53 -18.32
C LEU A 712 46.24 45.86 -19.10
N ASP A 713 47.47 46.22 -18.81
CA ASP A 713 48.69 45.62 -19.39
C ASP A 713 48.98 44.20 -18.84
N LEU A 714 48.14 43.67 -17.91
CA LEU A 714 48.28 42.39 -17.27
C LEU A 714 46.91 41.75 -17.02
N LYS A 715 46.84 40.44 -16.93
CA LYS A 715 45.59 39.74 -16.61
C LYS A 715 45.30 39.85 -15.13
N LEU A 716 44.03 40.11 -14.79
CA LEU A 716 43.56 40.15 -13.41
C LEU A 716 43.85 38.84 -12.65
N THR A 717 43.84 37.70 -13.38
CA THR A 717 44.15 36.38 -12.84
C THR A 717 45.63 36.23 -12.44
N ASP A 718 46.54 37.05 -12.96
CA ASP A 718 47.99 37.00 -12.61
C ASP A 718 48.24 37.73 -11.26
N LEU A 719 47.28 38.48 -10.78
CA LEU A 719 47.34 39.19 -9.50
C LEU A 719 46.78 38.35 -8.32
N ILE A 720 46.06 37.34 -8.64
CA ILE A 720 45.46 36.38 -7.67
C ILE A 720 46.44 35.19 -7.48
#